data_3b674524c61c3efdb3435bee7fbe5d7b
#
_entry.id   3b674524c61c3efdb3435bee7fbe5d7b
#
_cell.length_a   1.000
_cell.length_b   1.000
_cell.length_c   1.000
_cell.angle_alpha   90.00
_cell.angle_beta   90.00
_cell.angle_gamma   90.00
#
_symmetry.space_group_name_H-M   'P 1'
#
loop_
_entity.id
_entity.type
_entity.pdbx_description
1 polymer ?
#
loop_
_entity_poly.entity_id
_entity_poly.type
_entity_poly.pdbx_seq_one_letter_code
_entity_poly.pdbx_strand_id
1 'polypeptide(L)'
;MAEEGSVRRRAGLIATDSSESRWVFQDEDDSDAEDQEDLHPQMSFDSEEEENAEQRLIRTGPRIDSFDVEALEVHGAQRNDDDDFTIGRKIVLAFQTLGVVYGDVGTSPLYTFSVMFNKSPIHGEEDVLGALSLVLYTLILISLIKYILVVLWANDDGEGGTFALYSLICRHANVSLLPNQQPSDARISSFRLKVPSPELERSLKIKEKLESSLTLKKLLLMLVLLGTSMVIANGVVTPAMSVMSAVGGLKVGIPGIKQDQVVMISVAFLIILFSVQKFGTSKVGLAVGPALFIWFCSLGGIGVYNLIKYGRSVFRAFNPVYIYYFFKRNSTHAWLSLGGCLLCATGSEAMFADLCYFSVRSVQLTFVFLVLPCLLLGYLGQAAYLMENLTVSDQVFFYSIPSGAFWPVFFIATIAALIASRAMTTATFSCIKQSTALGCFPRLKIIHTSRKLMGQIYIPVINWFLLVSCVVLVCSFSSINEIGNAYGITELGVMMTTTILLPIVMLLIWQINIIIVLSFLVFFLGLELTFYSSVLWSVGDGSWVILVFGAILFLIMYIWNYGSKLKYETEVKQKMSMDLLRELGCNLGTIRAPGIGLLYNELVQGTPAIFGHFLTTLPAIHSMIIFVCIKYVPVPVVPQSERFLFRRVCPKSYHIFRCIARYGYKDVRKENHQTFEQLLIESLGKFIRREAQERSLETDGDDDMESEDEASSSRVLVAPNGSVYSLNVPLLADFNCSDRTFSEVGTSTEVRPVHVSDLSVSDTEQSLEWELSFIRKAKESGVVYLLGHGDIRARKDSWFIKKLVINYFYAFLRKNCRRGIANLSVPHTNLMQVSMTYMV
;
A
#
# COMPACT_ATOMS: atom_id res chain seq x y z
N MET A 1 -6.03 -1.59 53.35
CA MET A 1 -4.60 -1.99 53.35
C MET A 1 -4.21 -2.89 52.16
N ALA A 2 -5.14 -3.31 51.36
CA ALA A 2 -4.83 -4.16 50.18
C ALA A 2 -4.74 -3.40 48.83
N GLU A 3 -5.21 -2.16 48.77
CA GLU A 3 -5.18 -1.37 47.53
C GLU A 3 -3.91 -0.56 47.30
N GLU A 4 -3.21 -0.15 48.34
CA GLU A 4 -1.94 0.58 48.17
C GLU A 4 -0.76 -0.30 47.63
N GLY A 5 -0.83 -1.61 47.84
CA GLY A 5 0.16 -2.55 47.33
C GLY A 5 0.10 -2.80 45.83
N SER A 6 -1.07 -2.60 45.22
CA SER A 6 -1.25 -2.85 43.77
C SER A 6 -0.81 -1.67 42.92
N VAL A 7 -0.96 -0.46 43.40
CA VAL A 7 -0.54 0.78 42.69
C VAL A 7 0.98 0.92 42.69
N ARG A 8 1.68 0.55 43.77
CA ARG A 8 3.15 0.56 43.79
C ARG A 8 3.77 -0.51 42.91
N ARG A 9 3.14 -1.68 42.72
CA ARG A 9 3.63 -2.71 41.78
C ARG A 9 3.44 -2.28 40.32
N ARG A 10 2.36 -1.57 39.97
CA ARG A 10 2.17 -1.02 38.64
C ARG A 10 3.19 0.08 38.31
N ALA A 11 3.47 0.96 39.25
CA ALA A 11 4.49 2.00 39.04
C ALA A 11 5.91 1.41 38.84
N GLY A 12 6.24 0.32 39.53
CA GLY A 12 7.51 -0.39 39.35
C GLY A 12 7.65 -1.11 38.01
N LEU A 13 6.57 -1.64 37.46
CA LEU A 13 6.55 -2.30 36.16
C LEU A 13 6.66 -1.29 34.99
N ILE A 14 6.07 -0.11 35.15
CA ILE A 14 6.18 0.97 34.15
C ILE A 14 7.62 1.51 34.08
N ALA A 15 8.32 1.57 35.21
CA ALA A 15 9.73 2.03 35.24
C ALA A 15 10.71 1.03 34.63
N THR A 16 10.43 -0.28 34.69
CA THR A 16 11.27 -1.31 34.06
C THR A 16 11.06 -1.40 32.54
N ASP A 17 9.84 -1.20 32.05
CA ASP A 17 9.58 -1.22 30.62
C ASP A 17 10.17 0.00 29.86
N SER A 18 10.29 1.15 30.55
CA SER A 18 10.91 2.34 29.95
C SER A 18 12.42 2.22 29.75
N SER A 19 13.10 1.34 30.49
CA SER A 19 14.52 1.09 30.33
C SER A 19 14.83 0.10 29.20
N GLU A 20 13.99 -0.89 28.96
CA GLU A 20 14.17 -1.89 27.91
C GLU A 20 13.99 -1.33 26.50
N SER A 21 13.19 -0.29 26.34
CA SER A 21 13.05 0.33 25.04
C SER A 21 14.20 1.27 24.64
N ARG A 22 15.16 1.53 25.56
CA ARG A 22 16.37 2.34 25.28
C ARG A 22 17.40 1.60 24.44
N TRP A 23 17.54 0.31 24.60
CA TRP A 23 18.60 -0.48 23.94
C TRP A 23 18.32 -0.74 22.44
N VAL A 24 17.09 -0.61 21.97
CA VAL A 24 16.76 -0.78 20.53
C VAL A 24 17.45 0.26 19.63
N PHE A 25 17.98 1.33 20.22
CA PHE A 25 18.65 2.43 19.52
C PHE A 25 20.04 2.77 20.09
N GLN A 26 20.56 1.99 21.04
CA GLN A 26 21.96 2.02 21.34
C GLN A 26 22.64 1.14 20.28
N ASP A 27 23.33 1.79 19.34
CA ASP A 27 24.34 1.10 18.56
C ASP A 27 25.33 0.51 19.56
N GLU A 28 25.58 -0.78 19.43
CA GLU A 28 26.63 -1.48 20.12
C GLU A 28 27.99 -0.97 19.60
N ASP A 29 28.42 0.18 20.07
CA ASP A 29 29.78 0.64 19.96
C ASP A 29 30.44 0.58 21.34
N ASP A 30 30.37 -0.57 22.01
CA ASP A 30 31.27 -0.94 23.11
C ASP A 30 31.51 -2.45 23.01
N SER A 31 32.40 -2.84 22.12
CA SER A 31 33.15 -4.06 22.25
C SER A 31 34.58 -3.82 21.84
N ASP A 32 35.41 -3.92 22.82
CA ASP A 32 36.85 -3.95 22.87
C ASP A 32 37.55 -4.38 21.59
N ALA A 33 38.50 -3.53 21.21
CA ALA A 33 39.53 -3.82 20.23
C ALA A 33 40.43 -4.93 20.69
N GLU A 34 40.61 -5.93 19.88
CA GLU A 34 41.92 -6.59 19.70
C GLU A 34 42.02 -7.12 18.27
N ASP A 35 42.97 -6.51 17.58
CA ASP A 35 43.81 -6.97 16.49
C ASP A 35 43.35 -8.06 15.54
N GLN A 36 43.23 -7.71 14.28
CA GLN A 36 44.05 -8.30 13.20
C GLN A 36 43.94 -7.50 11.88
N GLU A 37 45.15 -7.12 11.42
CA GLU A 37 45.42 -6.60 10.07
C GLU A 37 45.03 -7.59 9.01
N ASP A 38 44.44 -7.10 7.87
CA ASP A 38 45.01 -7.24 6.53
C ASP A 38 44.08 -6.77 5.41
N LEU A 39 44.70 -5.88 4.61
CA LEU A 39 44.56 -5.68 3.15
C LEU A 39 43.29 -5.10 2.52
N HIS A 40 43.50 -3.87 2.09
CA HIS A 40 42.69 -3.04 1.16
C HIS A 40 42.27 -3.71 -0.16
N PRO A 41 41.19 -3.18 -0.84
CA PRO A 41 41.42 -2.01 -1.69
C PRO A 41 40.33 -0.92 -1.63
N GLN A 42 40.82 0.30 -1.74
CA GLN A 42 40.06 1.55 -1.94
C GLN A 42 39.15 1.53 -3.16
N MET A 43 37.91 2.01 -3.01
CA MET A 43 37.23 3.00 -3.90
C MET A 43 35.78 3.20 -3.53
N SER A 44 35.38 4.48 -3.50
CA SER A 44 34.00 5.02 -3.39
C SER A 44 33.51 5.43 -1.99
N PHE A 45 34.13 6.44 -1.42
CA PHE A 45 33.87 6.86 -0.03
C PHE A 45 32.88 8.00 0.20
N ASP A 46 32.35 8.69 -0.83
CA ASP A 46 31.56 9.90 -0.59
C ASP A 46 30.06 9.71 -0.36
N SER A 47 29.51 8.52 -0.66
CA SER A 47 28.07 8.25 -0.47
C SER A 47 27.73 7.54 0.84
N GLU A 48 28.69 6.79 1.39
CA GLU A 48 28.47 6.01 2.62
C GLU A 48 28.57 6.84 3.89
N GLU A 49 29.39 7.89 3.90
CA GLU A 49 29.51 8.80 5.06
C GLU A 49 28.25 9.65 5.27
N GLU A 50 27.58 10.11 4.20
CA GLU A 50 26.29 10.82 4.33
C GLU A 50 25.15 9.90 4.79
N GLU A 51 25.13 8.62 4.39
CA GLU A 51 24.16 7.66 4.89
C GLU A 51 24.41 7.27 6.35
N ASN A 52 25.66 7.13 6.75
CA ASN A 52 26.03 6.80 8.14
C ASN A 52 25.74 7.97 9.09
N ALA A 53 25.95 9.21 8.66
CA ALA A 53 25.61 10.38 9.47
C ALA A 53 24.10 10.53 9.69
N GLU A 54 23.25 10.08 8.73
CA GLU A 54 21.82 10.08 8.92
C GLU A 54 21.30 8.91 9.78
N GLN A 55 22.05 7.84 9.88
CA GLN A 55 21.73 6.72 10.78
C GLN A 55 21.91 7.08 12.25
N ARG A 56 22.76 8.08 12.56
CA ARG A 56 23.01 8.62 13.91
C ARG A 56 22.01 9.68 14.35
N LEU A 57 20.73 9.54 14.04
CA LEU A 57 19.67 10.39 14.58
C LEU A 57 19.43 10.03 16.05
N ILE A 58 19.91 10.86 16.96
CA ILE A 58 19.68 10.69 18.40
C ILE A 58 18.38 11.44 18.76
N ARG A 59 17.52 10.77 19.49
CA ARG A 59 16.31 11.38 20.03
C ARG A 59 16.65 12.10 21.33
N THR A 60 16.57 13.41 21.32
CA THR A 60 16.73 14.26 22.51
C THR A 60 15.36 14.65 23.05
N GLY A 61 15.14 14.55 24.35
CA GLY A 61 13.89 14.95 25.02
C GLY A 61 13.18 13.79 25.73
N PRO A 62 12.23 14.12 26.61
CA PRO A 62 11.49 13.13 27.38
C PRO A 62 10.75 12.20 26.41
N ARG A 63 10.95 10.93 26.60
CA ARG A 63 10.38 9.88 25.80
C ARG A 63 8.93 9.69 26.21
N ILE A 64 8.01 10.05 25.35
CA ILE A 64 6.66 9.52 25.42
C ILE A 64 6.77 8.12 24.84
N ASP A 65 6.59 7.10 25.65
CA ASP A 65 6.68 5.73 25.17
C ASP A 65 5.66 5.52 24.06
N SER A 66 6.09 4.80 23.04
CA SER A 66 5.22 4.45 21.91
C SER A 66 3.92 3.74 22.35
N PHE A 67 3.90 3.18 23.54
CA PHE A 67 2.73 2.63 24.19
C PHE A 67 1.72 3.69 24.60
N ASP A 68 2.18 4.80 25.17
CA ASP A 68 1.28 5.89 25.61
C ASP A 68 0.76 6.69 24.41
N VAL A 69 1.58 6.87 23.38
CA VAL A 69 1.18 7.52 22.13
C VAL A 69 0.23 6.61 21.34
N GLU A 70 0.50 5.31 21.28
CA GLU A 70 -0.36 4.33 20.62
C GLU A 70 -1.67 4.13 21.40
N ALA A 71 -1.66 4.22 22.74
CA ALA A 71 -2.85 4.20 23.60
C ALA A 71 -3.66 5.49 23.49
N LEU A 72 -3.00 6.66 23.36
CA LEU A 72 -3.66 7.96 23.20
C LEU A 72 -4.19 8.17 21.77
N GLU A 73 -3.47 7.67 20.74
CA GLU A 73 -3.88 7.82 19.34
C GLU A 73 -4.89 6.76 18.90
N VAL A 74 -4.89 5.60 19.50
CA VAL A 74 -5.92 4.56 19.32
C VAL A 74 -7.28 5.03 19.81
N HIS A 75 -7.34 6.00 20.71
CA HIS A 75 -8.62 6.63 21.15
C HIS A 75 -9.18 7.65 20.15
N GLY A 76 -8.39 8.13 19.20
CA GLY A 76 -8.83 9.15 18.23
C GLY A 76 -8.98 8.71 16.76
N ALA A 77 -8.22 7.70 16.29
CA ALA A 77 -8.16 7.32 14.88
C ALA A 77 -8.35 5.85 14.59
N GLN A 78 -8.13 4.99 15.55
CA GLN A 78 -8.37 3.56 15.48
C GLN A 78 -9.20 3.12 16.67
N ARG A 79 -10.26 2.93 16.43
CA ARG A 79 -11.32 2.08 16.87
C ARG A 79 -10.93 0.77 17.51
N ASN A 80 -10.81 0.80 18.79
CA ASN A 80 -11.37 -0.27 19.60
C ASN A 80 -12.90 -0.09 19.67
N ASP A 81 -13.52 0.14 18.51
CA ASP A 81 -14.95 0.20 18.33
C ASP A 81 -15.61 -1.19 18.53
N ASP A 82 -14.82 -2.24 18.78
CA ASP A 82 -15.36 -3.59 18.94
C ASP A 82 -16.10 -3.82 20.25
N ASP A 83 -15.87 -2.99 21.27
CA ASP A 83 -16.49 -3.21 22.59
C ASP A 83 -17.79 -2.45 22.84
N ASP A 84 -18.07 -1.37 22.09
CA ASP A 84 -19.25 -0.51 22.32
C ASP A 84 -20.34 -0.60 21.25
N PHE A 85 -20.25 -1.51 20.28
CA PHE A 85 -21.30 -1.65 19.30
C PHE A 85 -22.53 -2.38 19.85
N THR A 86 -23.67 -1.72 19.81
CA THR A 86 -24.98 -2.35 19.98
C THR A 86 -25.10 -3.55 19.06
N ILE A 87 -25.67 -4.66 19.52
CA ILE A 87 -25.85 -5.92 18.76
C ILE A 87 -26.40 -5.66 17.35
N GLY A 88 -27.33 -4.72 17.20
CA GLY A 88 -27.89 -4.33 15.90
C GLY A 88 -26.85 -3.74 14.95
N ARG A 89 -25.86 -3.00 15.45
CA ARG A 89 -24.80 -2.44 14.59
C ARG A 89 -23.78 -3.51 14.17
N LYS A 90 -23.50 -4.48 15.05
CA LYS A 90 -22.68 -5.66 14.71
C LYS A 90 -23.34 -6.51 13.62
N ILE A 91 -24.64 -6.69 13.65
CA ILE A 91 -25.42 -7.40 12.63
C ILE A 91 -25.37 -6.64 11.30
N VAL A 92 -25.62 -5.34 11.30
CA VAL A 92 -25.53 -4.51 10.06
C VAL A 92 -24.12 -4.57 9.46
N LEU A 93 -23.09 -4.55 10.29
CA LEU A 93 -21.71 -4.68 9.83
C LEU A 93 -21.44 -6.07 9.22
N ALA A 94 -21.95 -7.13 9.83
CA ALA A 94 -21.84 -8.49 9.28
C ALA A 94 -22.56 -8.63 7.93
N PHE A 95 -23.75 -8.01 7.77
CA PHE A 95 -24.43 -7.97 6.47
C PHE A 95 -23.68 -7.16 5.42
N GLN A 96 -23.04 -6.06 5.80
CA GLN A 96 -22.17 -5.30 4.88
C GLN A 96 -20.92 -6.08 4.48
N THR A 97 -20.32 -6.81 5.44
CA THR A 97 -19.21 -7.74 5.17
C THR A 97 -19.59 -8.77 4.13
N LEU A 98 -20.80 -9.38 4.29
CA LEU A 98 -21.29 -10.35 3.34
C LEU A 98 -21.33 -9.80 1.90
N GLY A 99 -21.81 -8.56 1.76
CA GLY A 99 -21.98 -7.93 0.45
C GLY A 99 -20.68 -7.51 -0.23
N VAL A 100 -19.69 -7.08 0.54
CA VAL A 100 -18.45 -6.54 -0.01
C VAL A 100 -17.42 -7.66 -0.22
N VAL A 101 -17.32 -8.59 0.74
CA VAL A 101 -16.20 -9.54 0.80
C VAL A 101 -16.52 -10.84 0.06
N TYR A 102 -17.77 -11.36 0.14
CA TYR A 102 -18.10 -12.72 -0.32
C TYR A 102 -18.87 -12.78 -1.64
N GLY A 103 -19.00 -11.67 -2.34
CA GLY A 103 -19.73 -11.63 -3.61
C GLY A 103 -19.18 -12.60 -4.65
N ASP A 104 -17.88 -12.60 -4.84
CA ASP A 104 -17.21 -13.38 -5.88
C ASP A 104 -17.20 -14.90 -5.55
N VAL A 105 -16.82 -15.26 -4.33
CA VAL A 105 -16.86 -16.66 -3.86
C VAL A 105 -18.26 -17.26 -4.00
N GLY A 106 -19.30 -16.45 -3.75
CA GLY A 106 -20.70 -16.88 -3.85
C GLY A 106 -21.19 -17.19 -5.26
N THR A 107 -20.54 -16.65 -6.30
CA THR A 107 -20.94 -16.91 -7.70
C THR A 107 -20.23 -18.11 -8.33
N SER A 108 -19.21 -18.66 -7.69
CA SER A 108 -18.45 -19.81 -8.19
C SER A 108 -19.32 -21.02 -8.55
N PRO A 109 -20.40 -21.39 -7.80
CA PRO A 109 -21.24 -22.51 -8.16
C PRO A 109 -21.96 -22.39 -9.51
N LEU A 110 -22.04 -21.19 -10.08
CA LEU A 110 -22.70 -20.97 -11.38
C LEU A 110 -21.92 -21.59 -12.55
N TYR A 111 -20.59 -21.70 -12.43
CA TYR A 111 -19.73 -22.06 -13.56
C TYR A 111 -18.74 -23.17 -13.29
N THR A 112 -18.40 -23.51 -12.03
CA THR A 112 -17.33 -24.46 -11.69
C THR A 112 -17.51 -25.81 -12.35
N PHE A 113 -18.64 -26.47 -12.14
CA PHE A 113 -18.91 -27.81 -12.74
C PHE A 113 -19.03 -27.73 -14.26
N SER A 114 -19.63 -26.68 -14.81
CA SER A 114 -19.74 -26.53 -16.26
C SER A 114 -18.34 -26.43 -16.92
N VAL A 115 -17.40 -25.71 -16.33
CA VAL A 115 -16.02 -25.62 -16.84
C VAL A 115 -15.25 -26.92 -16.63
N MET A 116 -15.42 -27.61 -15.49
CA MET A 116 -14.77 -28.90 -15.21
C MET A 116 -15.21 -29.96 -16.21
N PHE A 117 -16.50 -30.15 -16.39
CA PHE A 117 -17.03 -31.23 -17.23
C PHE A 117 -16.95 -30.94 -18.73
N ASN A 118 -16.73 -29.74 -19.11
CA ASN A 118 -16.36 -29.43 -20.50
C ASN A 118 -14.98 -29.99 -20.87
N LYS A 119 -14.04 -30.04 -19.91
CA LYS A 119 -12.66 -30.55 -20.11
C LYS A 119 -12.58 -32.07 -19.83
N SER A 120 -13.42 -32.61 -18.92
CA SER A 120 -13.46 -34.00 -18.55
C SER A 120 -14.90 -34.52 -18.67
N PRO A 121 -15.28 -35.11 -19.81
CA PRO A 121 -16.63 -35.69 -20.01
C PRO A 121 -17.01 -36.66 -18.90
N ILE A 122 -18.28 -36.68 -18.51
CA ILE A 122 -18.81 -37.55 -17.47
C ILE A 122 -19.10 -38.91 -18.09
N HIS A 123 -18.44 -39.97 -17.61
CA HIS A 123 -18.68 -41.34 -18.03
C HIS A 123 -19.51 -42.15 -17.03
N GLY A 124 -19.63 -41.67 -15.78
CA GLY A 124 -20.39 -42.34 -14.76
C GLY A 124 -20.49 -41.54 -13.46
N GLU A 125 -21.27 -42.09 -12.51
CA GLU A 125 -21.48 -41.47 -11.18
C GLU A 125 -20.17 -41.24 -10.40
N GLU A 126 -19.20 -42.13 -10.54
CA GLU A 126 -17.92 -42.02 -9.83
C GLU A 126 -17.08 -40.87 -10.32
N ASP A 127 -17.24 -40.43 -11.58
CA ASP A 127 -16.54 -39.24 -12.10
C ASP A 127 -17.12 -37.98 -11.45
N VAL A 128 -18.42 -37.91 -11.25
CA VAL A 128 -19.10 -36.84 -10.54
C VAL A 128 -18.63 -36.79 -9.08
N LEU A 129 -18.57 -37.96 -8.41
CA LEU A 129 -18.07 -38.04 -7.03
C LEU A 129 -16.60 -37.57 -6.90
N GLY A 130 -15.77 -37.99 -7.85
CA GLY A 130 -14.36 -37.59 -7.88
C GLY A 130 -14.17 -36.08 -8.13
N ALA A 131 -14.90 -35.52 -9.09
CA ALA A 131 -14.91 -34.09 -9.36
C ALA A 131 -15.45 -33.30 -8.17
N LEU A 132 -16.52 -33.73 -7.55
CA LEU A 132 -17.04 -33.12 -6.32
C LEU A 132 -16.04 -33.19 -5.18
N SER A 133 -15.37 -34.34 -4.98
CA SER A 133 -14.34 -34.50 -3.97
C SER A 133 -13.21 -33.49 -4.17
N LEU A 134 -12.74 -33.29 -5.40
CA LEU A 134 -11.75 -32.25 -5.74
C LEU A 134 -12.25 -30.86 -5.36
N VAL A 135 -13.48 -30.49 -5.71
CA VAL A 135 -14.07 -29.18 -5.39
C VAL A 135 -14.15 -28.98 -3.87
N LEU A 136 -14.62 -29.98 -3.12
CA LEU A 136 -14.73 -29.91 -1.67
C LEU A 136 -13.37 -29.68 -1.00
N TYR A 137 -12.35 -30.46 -1.39
CA TYR A 137 -11.01 -30.33 -0.81
C TYR A 137 -10.32 -29.04 -1.25
N THR A 138 -10.52 -28.58 -2.47
CA THR A 138 -9.99 -27.28 -2.94
C THR A 138 -10.59 -26.13 -2.13
N LEU A 139 -11.90 -26.14 -1.91
CA LEU A 139 -12.59 -25.13 -1.10
C LEU A 139 -12.09 -25.13 0.36
N ILE A 140 -11.93 -26.30 0.95
CA ILE A 140 -11.42 -26.43 2.31
C ILE A 140 -9.95 -26.03 2.41
N LEU A 141 -9.07 -26.49 1.53
CA LEU A 141 -7.65 -26.25 1.62
C LEU A 141 -7.30 -24.80 1.24
N ILE A 142 -7.83 -24.30 0.13
CA ILE A 142 -7.49 -22.96 -0.37
C ILE A 142 -8.32 -21.90 0.36
N SER A 143 -9.64 -21.91 0.22
CA SER A 143 -10.44 -20.81 0.76
C SER A 143 -10.48 -20.80 2.28
N LEU A 144 -10.69 -21.96 2.94
CA LEU A 144 -10.79 -22.00 4.39
C LEU A 144 -9.40 -21.99 5.05
N ILE A 145 -8.55 -23.00 4.81
CA ILE A 145 -7.30 -23.16 5.56
C ILE A 145 -6.30 -22.08 5.17
N LYS A 146 -6.00 -21.91 3.88
CA LYS A 146 -5.00 -20.92 3.45
C LYS A 146 -5.48 -19.49 3.68
N TYR A 147 -6.65 -19.11 3.14
CA TYR A 147 -7.07 -17.71 3.18
C TYR A 147 -7.71 -17.31 4.50
N ILE A 148 -8.79 -17.97 4.91
CA ILE A 148 -9.56 -17.58 6.08
C ILE A 148 -8.78 -17.75 7.38
N LEU A 149 -8.05 -18.86 7.55
CA LEU A 149 -7.36 -19.13 8.79
C LEU A 149 -5.95 -18.51 8.87
N VAL A 150 -5.27 -18.32 7.72
CA VAL A 150 -3.86 -17.85 7.73
C VAL A 150 -3.70 -16.49 7.07
N VAL A 151 -4.03 -16.34 5.78
CA VAL A 151 -3.71 -15.13 4.98
C VAL A 151 -4.37 -13.88 5.54
N LEU A 152 -5.62 -13.97 6.02
CA LEU A 152 -6.35 -12.81 6.55
C LEU A 152 -5.66 -12.13 7.74
N TRP A 153 -4.84 -12.85 8.50
CA TRP A 153 -4.06 -12.28 9.60
C TRP A 153 -2.90 -11.41 9.13
N ALA A 154 -2.45 -11.57 7.88
CA ALA A 154 -1.38 -10.77 7.29
C ALA A 154 -1.90 -9.47 6.67
N ASN A 155 -2.92 -8.89 7.22
CA ASN A 155 -3.42 -7.58 6.83
C ASN A 155 -2.61 -6.45 7.49
N ASP A 156 -2.60 -5.29 6.86
CA ASP A 156 -1.95 -4.08 7.33
C ASP A 156 -3.03 -3.05 7.72
N ASP A 157 -3.44 -3.07 8.98
CA ASP A 157 -4.51 -2.21 9.51
C ASP A 157 -5.81 -2.29 8.67
N GLY A 158 -6.25 -3.53 8.38
CA GLY A 158 -7.45 -3.79 7.58
C GLY A 158 -7.29 -3.63 6.07
N GLU A 159 -6.11 -3.33 5.55
CA GLU A 159 -5.80 -3.41 4.13
C GLU A 159 -5.07 -4.72 3.84
N GLY A 160 -5.46 -5.41 2.78
CA GLY A 160 -4.85 -6.66 2.34
C GLY A 160 -4.32 -6.59 0.92
N GLY A 161 -3.95 -7.76 0.38
CA GLY A 161 -3.43 -7.90 -0.97
C GLY A 161 -1.91 -7.84 -1.06
N THR A 162 -1.38 -8.01 -2.27
CA THR A 162 0.06 -8.12 -2.54
C THR A 162 0.87 -6.91 -2.09
N PHE A 163 0.35 -5.69 -2.26
CA PHE A 163 1.03 -4.48 -1.82
C PHE A 163 0.97 -4.26 -0.32
N ALA A 164 -0.08 -4.70 0.37
CA ALA A 164 -0.13 -4.66 1.83
C ALA A 164 0.95 -5.57 2.43
N LEU A 165 1.10 -6.79 1.91
CA LEU A 165 2.20 -7.69 2.29
C LEU A 165 3.57 -7.07 2.02
N TYR A 166 3.75 -6.44 0.87
CA TYR A 166 4.99 -5.74 0.53
C TYR A 166 5.26 -4.56 1.47
N SER A 167 4.24 -3.78 1.81
CA SER A 167 4.32 -2.68 2.77
C SER A 167 4.76 -3.17 4.16
N LEU A 168 4.17 -4.28 4.63
CA LEU A 168 4.58 -4.93 5.88
C LEU A 168 6.05 -5.35 5.86
N ILE A 169 6.51 -5.94 4.76
CA ILE A 169 7.91 -6.35 4.60
C ILE A 169 8.83 -5.12 4.57
N CYS A 170 8.47 -4.07 3.80
CA CYS A 170 9.25 -2.83 3.73
C CYS A 170 9.32 -2.07 5.06
N ARG A 171 8.31 -2.24 5.93
CA ARG A 171 8.28 -1.62 7.25
C ARG A 171 9.24 -2.30 8.22
N HIS A 172 9.41 -3.60 8.09
CA HIS A 172 10.27 -4.38 8.98
C HIS A 172 11.71 -4.48 8.47
N ALA A 173 11.89 -4.58 7.15
CA ALA A 173 13.19 -4.62 6.49
C ALA A 173 13.28 -3.50 5.44
N ASN A 174 14.45 -2.85 5.31
CA ASN A 174 14.67 -1.79 4.33
C ASN A 174 14.85 -2.38 2.91
N VAL A 175 13.74 -2.83 2.31
CA VAL A 175 13.74 -3.55 1.03
C VAL A 175 13.30 -2.66 -0.13
N SER A 176 12.74 -1.48 0.13
CA SER A 176 12.30 -0.55 -0.90
C SER A 176 13.47 -0.15 -1.81
N LEU A 177 13.24 -0.18 -3.13
CA LEU A 177 14.21 0.29 -4.11
C LEU A 177 14.09 1.79 -4.43
N LEU A 178 13.11 2.46 -3.85
CA LEU A 178 13.00 3.92 -3.96
C LEU A 178 13.99 4.57 -3.00
N PRO A 179 14.93 5.38 -3.49
CA PRO A 179 16.02 5.93 -2.69
C PRO A 179 15.60 7.13 -1.81
N ASN A 180 14.31 7.31 -1.55
CA ASN A 180 13.78 8.41 -0.74
C ASN A 180 13.40 8.00 0.69
N GLN A 181 13.76 6.81 1.13
CA GLN A 181 13.56 6.39 2.52
C GLN A 181 14.57 7.05 3.43
N GLN A 182 14.12 7.51 4.59
CA GLN A 182 14.96 8.10 5.62
C GLN A 182 14.89 7.25 6.90
N PRO A 183 15.98 7.20 7.69
CA PRO A 183 15.96 6.54 9.00
C PRO A 183 14.90 7.13 9.95
N SER A 184 14.58 8.43 9.79
CA SER A 184 13.51 9.09 10.55
C SER A 184 12.11 8.53 10.27
N ASP A 185 11.88 7.86 9.13
CA ASP A 185 10.59 7.25 8.82
C ASP A 185 10.35 5.99 9.65
N ALA A 186 11.42 5.27 10.04
CA ALA A 186 11.34 4.11 10.92
C ALA A 186 10.91 4.46 12.37
N ARG A 187 10.89 5.76 12.69
CA ARG A 187 10.51 6.27 14.02
C ARG A 187 9.07 6.76 14.10
N ILE A 188 8.31 6.64 13.03
CA ILE A 188 6.87 6.88 13.04
C ILE A 188 6.24 5.81 13.95
N SER A 189 5.34 6.19 14.86
CA SER A 189 4.69 5.26 15.79
C SER A 189 3.98 4.11 15.08
N SER A 190 3.30 4.40 13.97
CA SER A 190 2.66 3.39 13.11
C SER A 190 3.64 2.50 12.34
N PHE A 191 4.92 2.86 12.29
CA PHE A 191 5.95 2.06 11.63
C PHE A 191 6.47 0.93 12.51
N ARG A 192 6.35 1.06 13.82
CA ARG A 192 6.87 0.08 14.78
C ARG A 192 5.95 -1.13 14.87
N LEU A 193 6.52 -2.27 14.62
CA LEU A 193 5.89 -3.56 14.88
C LEU A 193 6.34 -4.03 16.27
N LYS A 194 5.40 -4.45 17.12
CA LYS A 194 5.70 -5.04 18.42
C LYS A 194 6.38 -6.39 18.18
N VAL A 195 7.62 -6.51 18.60
CA VAL A 195 8.35 -7.76 18.52
C VAL A 195 8.95 -8.07 19.87
N PRO A 196 8.32 -8.91 20.69
CA PRO A 196 8.96 -9.53 21.81
C PRO A 196 9.06 -11.04 21.61
N SER A 197 10.22 -11.60 21.30
CA SER A 197 10.47 -13.02 21.52
C SER A 197 11.92 -13.44 21.25
N PRO A 198 12.37 -14.56 21.83
CA PRO A 198 13.75 -15.09 21.71
C PRO A 198 14.13 -15.62 20.32
N GLU A 199 13.18 -15.67 19.36
CA GLU A 199 13.45 -16.05 17.97
C GLU A 199 13.94 -14.85 17.11
N LEU A 200 14.25 -13.74 17.76
CA LEU A 200 14.72 -12.48 17.17
C LEU A 200 15.98 -12.65 16.29
N GLU A 201 16.92 -13.47 16.72
CA GLU A 201 18.19 -13.67 16.00
C GLU A 201 18.02 -14.20 14.57
N ARG A 202 17.05 -15.11 14.35
CA ARG A 202 16.76 -15.63 13.01
C ARG A 202 16.10 -14.58 12.12
N SER A 203 15.17 -13.82 12.68
CA SER A 203 14.52 -12.74 11.95
C SER A 203 15.50 -11.65 11.58
N LEU A 204 16.46 -11.33 12.45
CA LEU A 204 17.54 -10.37 12.17
C LEU A 204 18.46 -10.86 11.06
N LYS A 205 18.88 -12.12 11.04
CA LYS A 205 19.68 -12.70 9.94
C LYS A 205 18.95 -12.67 8.59
N ILE A 206 17.64 -12.93 8.59
CA ILE A 206 16.82 -12.85 7.38
C ILE A 206 16.67 -11.39 6.93
N LYS A 207 16.46 -10.48 7.88
CA LYS A 207 16.41 -9.03 7.63
C LYS A 207 17.72 -8.57 6.99
N GLU A 208 18.85 -8.83 7.60
CA GLU A 208 20.18 -8.49 7.10
C GLU A 208 20.42 -9.04 5.68
N LYS A 209 20.07 -10.30 5.43
CA LYS A 209 20.17 -10.88 4.09
C LYS A 209 19.27 -10.24 3.06
N LEU A 210 18.06 -9.81 3.45
CA LEU A 210 17.15 -9.07 2.56
C LEU A 210 17.66 -7.65 2.30
N GLU A 211 18.24 -7.00 3.31
CA GLU A 211 18.77 -5.65 3.21
C GLU A 211 20.10 -5.58 2.45
N SER A 212 20.98 -6.55 2.61
CA SER A 212 22.28 -6.59 1.92
C SER A 212 22.16 -6.96 0.44
N SER A 213 21.19 -7.81 0.06
CA SER A 213 21.09 -8.33 -1.31
C SER A 213 20.21 -7.50 -2.24
N LEU A 214 20.82 -6.71 -3.11
CA LEU A 214 20.12 -5.96 -4.18
C LEU A 214 19.27 -6.87 -5.10
N THR A 215 19.74 -8.11 -5.34
CA THR A 215 19.04 -9.08 -6.19
C THR A 215 17.73 -9.50 -5.53
N LEU A 216 17.72 -9.79 -4.22
CA LEU A 216 16.52 -10.14 -3.49
C LEU A 216 15.52 -8.98 -3.44
N LYS A 217 15.99 -7.75 -3.22
CA LYS A 217 15.14 -6.55 -3.29
C LYS A 217 14.46 -6.41 -4.66
N LYS A 218 15.23 -6.58 -5.74
CA LYS A 218 14.67 -6.54 -7.10
C LYS A 218 13.69 -7.67 -7.35
N LEU A 219 14.03 -8.90 -6.95
CA LEU A 219 13.15 -10.06 -7.11
C LEU A 219 11.83 -9.87 -6.39
N LEU A 220 11.87 -9.38 -5.15
CA LEU A 220 10.70 -9.09 -4.33
C LEU A 220 9.80 -8.05 -5.00
N LEU A 221 10.38 -6.95 -5.48
CA LEU A 221 9.63 -5.94 -6.23
C LEU A 221 9.00 -6.53 -7.50
N MET A 222 9.75 -7.29 -8.29
CA MET A 222 9.23 -7.93 -9.52
C MET A 222 8.06 -8.85 -9.21
N LEU A 223 8.15 -9.64 -8.14
CA LEU A 223 7.08 -10.54 -7.70
C LEU A 223 5.80 -9.76 -7.33
N VAL A 224 5.96 -8.66 -6.59
CA VAL A 224 4.84 -7.80 -6.21
C VAL A 224 4.19 -7.12 -7.42
N LEU A 225 5.00 -6.62 -8.36
CA LEU A 225 4.50 -6.03 -9.60
C LEU A 225 3.75 -7.06 -10.46
N LEU A 226 4.28 -8.29 -10.52
CA LEU A 226 3.62 -9.39 -11.23
C LEU A 226 2.27 -9.74 -10.59
N GLY A 227 2.23 -9.95 -9.27
CA GLY A 227 0.99 -10.22 -8.55
C GLY A 227 -0.04 -9.12 -8.75
N THR A 228 0.38 -7.86 -8.66
CA THR A 228 -0.54 -6.73 -8.86
C THR A 228 -1.05 -6.63 -10.29
N SER A 229 -0.21 -6.89 -11.29
CA SER A 229 -0.66 -6.90 -12.68
C SER A 229 -1.71 -7.99 -12.92
N MET A 230 -1.57 -9.14 -12.26
CA MET A 230 -2.56 -10.22 -12.30
C MET A 230 -3.85 -9.86 -11.55
N VAL A 231 -3.79 -9.15 -10.40
CA VAL A 231 -4.99 -8.61 -9.71
C VAL A 231 -5.76 -7.66 -10.63
N ILE A 232 -5.08 -6.77 -11.33
CA ILE A 232 -5.73 -5.83 -12.27
C ILE A 232 -6.35 -6.60 -13.46
N ALA A 233 -5.65 -7.62 -13.96
CA ALA A 233 -6.17 -8.48 -15.01
C ALA A 233 -7.41 -9.26 -14.54
N ASN A 234 -7.40 -9.74 -13.30
CA ASN A 234 -8.55 -10.40 -12.67
C ASN A 234 -9.75 -9.45 -12.55
N GLY A 235 -9.52 -8.17 -12.33
CA GLY A 235 -10.54 -7.11 -12.36
C GLY A 235 -11.25 -6.97 -13.72
N VAL A 236 -10.70 -7.51 -14.82
CA VAL A 236 -11.35 -7.62 -16.13
C VAL A 236 -12.09 -8.95 -16.28
N VAL A 237 -11.45 -10.04 -15.87
CA VAL A 237 -11.97 -11.40 -16.13
C VAL A 237 -13.15 -11.75 -15.21
N THR A 238 -13.10 -11.37 -13.94
CA THR A 238 -14.15 -11.68 -12.97
C THR A 238 -15.52 -11.09 -13.35
N PRO A 239 -15.65 -9.80 -13.71
CA PRO A 239 -16.94 -9.26 -14.17
C PRO A 239 -17.43 -9.94 -15.45
N ALA A 240 -16.54 -10.23 -16.39
CA ALA A 240 -16.90 -10.92 -17.62
C ALA A 240 -17.45 -12.33 -17.33
N MET A 241 -16.77 -13.11 -16.49
CA MET A 241 -17.14 -14.48 -16.13
C MET A 241 -18.46 -14.52 -15.34
N SER A 242 -18.56 -13.73 -14.28
CA SER A 242 -19.70 -13.72 -13.38
C SER A 242 -20.99 -13.28 -14.09
N VAL A 243 -20.92 -12.19 -14.88
CA VAL A 243 -22.09 -11.71 -15.60
C VAL A 243 -22.49 -12.67 -16.72
N MET A 244 -21.53 -13.18 -17.50
CA MET A 244 -21.82 -14.07 -18.61
C MET A 244 -22.36 -15.42 -18.14
N SER A 245 -21.87 -15.97 -17.01
CA SER A 245 -22.39 -17.20 -16.42
C SER A 245 -23.81 -17.05 -15.90
N ALA A 246 -24.12 -15.94 -15.23
CA ALA A 246 -25.46 -15.64 -14.76
C ALA A 246 -26.46 -15.47 -15.93
N VAL A 247 -26.10 -14.65 -16.93
CA VAL A 247 -26.94 -14.44 -18.11
C VAL A 247 -27.08 -15.72 -18.95
N GLY A 248 -26.04 -16.57 -18.97
CA GLY A 248 -26.08 -17.87 -19.65
C GLY A 248 -27.22 -18.78 -19.19
N GLY A 249 -27.69 -18.60 -17.94
CA GLY A 249 -28.89 -19.28 -17.43
C GLY A 249 -30.16 -19.04 -18.25
N LEU A 250 -30.25 -17.95 -19.03
CA LEU A 250 -31.37 -17.70 -19.94
C LEU A 250 -31.58 -18.80 -20.98
N LYS A 251 -30.50 -19.48 -21.38
CA LYS A 251 -30.61 -20.61 -22.32
C LYS A 251 -31.47 -21.75 -21.77
N VAL A 252 -31.47 -21.94 -20.45
CA VAL A 252 -32.29 -22.97 -19.78
C VAL A 252 -33.73 -22.48 -19.62
N GLY A 253 -33.94 -21.17 -19.31
CA GLY A 253 -35.27 -20.60 -19.07
C GLY A 253 -36.08 -20.32 -20.34
N ILE A 254 -35.42 -20.00 -21.45
CA ILE A 254 -36.06 -19.60 -22.73
C ILE A 254 -35.43 -20.43 -23.86
N PRO A 255 -36.08 -21.52 -24.30
CA PRO A 255 -35.62 -22.30 -25.42
C PRO A 255 -35.53 -21.47 -26.70
N GLY A 256 -34.36 -21.40 -27.34
CA GLY A 256 -34.12 -20.70 -28.60
C GLY A 256 -33.25 -19.45 -28.49
N ILE A 257 -32.81 -19.06 -27.32
CA ILE A 257 -31.82 -18.00 -27.16
C ILE A 257 -30.45 -18.45 -27.72
N LYS A 258 -29.95 -17.69 -28.69
CA LYS A 258 -28.61 -17.90 -29.28
C LYS A 258 -27.51 -17.34 -28.38
N GLN A 259 -26.29 -17.87 -28.51
CA GLN A 259 -25.11 -17.41 -27.76
C GLN A 259 -24.85 -15.91 -27.95
N ASP A 260 -25.01 -15.40 -29.18
CA ASP A 260 -24.78 -13.99 -29.49
C ASP A 260 -25.72 -13.07 -28.71
N GLN A 261 -26.97 -13.51 -28.45
CA GLN A 261 -27.91 -12.74 -27.62
C GLN A 261 -27.51 -12.72 -26.16
N VAL A 262 -26.97 -13.83 -25.64
CA VAL A 262 -26.38 -13.90 -24.28
C VAL A 262 -25.21 -12.93 -24.16
N VAL A 263 -24.33 -12.88 -25.13
CA VAL A 263 -23.20 -11.93 -25.20
C VAL A 263 -23.71 -10.49 -25.20
N MET A 264 -24.68 -10.16 -26.04
CA MET A 264 -25.25 -8.79 -26.11
C MET A 264 -25.88 -8.35 -24.78
N ILE A 265 -26.64 -9.23 -24.14
CA ILE A 265 -27.28 -8.96 -22.84
C ILE A 265 -26.18 -8.79 -21.76
N SER A 266 -25.16 -9.63 -21.78
CA SER A 266 -24.02 -9.53 -20.84
C SER A 266 -23.27 -8.21 -20.98
N VAL A 267 -23.02 -7.76 -22.21
CA VAL A 267 -22.41 -6.44 -22.49
C VAL A 267 -23.29 -5.31 -21.95
N ALA A 268 -24.62 -5.37 -22.12
CA ALA A 268 -25.53 -4.37 -21.57
C ALA A 268 -25.44 -4.30 -20.03
N PHE A 269 -25.42 -5.46 -19.34
CA PHE A 269 -25.25 -5.52 -17.89
C PHE A 269 -23.89 -4.97 -17.44
N LEU A 270 -22.81 -5.24 -18.16
CA LEU A 270 -21.48 -4.72 -17.86
C LEU A 270 -21.45 -3.19 -17.99
N ILE A 271 -22.05 -2.63 -19.04
CA ILE A 271 -22.15 -1.16 -19.22
C ILE A 271 -22.91 -0.52 -18.05
N ILE A 272 -24.03 -1.10 -17.64
CA ILE A 272 -24.82 -0.64 -16.49
C ILE A 272 -23.98 -0.71 -15.22
N LEU A 273 -23.32 -1.85 -14.95
CA LEU A 273 -22.47 -2.07 -13.78
C LEU A 273 -21.41 -0.97 -13.63
N PHE A 274 -20.58 -0.80 -14.64
CA PHE A 274 -19.47 0.16 -14.59
C PHE A 274 -19.95 1.62 -14.58
N SER A 275 -21.12 1.90 -15.16
CA SER A 275 -21.75 3.24 -15.11
C SER A 275 -22.25 3.59 -13.70
N VAL A 276 -22.78 2.60 -12.98
CA VAL A 276 -23.28 2.76 -11.60
C VAL A 276 -22.14 2.78 -10.56
N GLN A 277 -20.96 2.30 -10.90
CA GLN A 277 -19.81 2.20 -9.98
C GLN A 277 -19.45 3.52 -9.28
N LYS A 278 -19.61 4.67 -9.96
CA LYS A 278 -19.33 6.02 -9.42
C LYS A 278 -20.17 6.40 -8.19
N PHE A 279 -21.36 5.81 -8.01
CA PHE A 279 -22.25 6.16 -6.89
C PHE A 279 -21.85 5.56 -5.55
N GLY A 280 -20.80 4.74 -5.51
CA GLY A 280 -20.25 4.15 -4.29
C GLY A 280 -21.14 3.09 -3.65
N THR A 281 -20.54 2.33 -2.73
CA THR A 281 -21.25 1.25 -2.03
C THR A 281 -22.02 1.73 -0.80
N SER A 282 -21.82 2.96 -0.34
CA SER A 282 -22.44 3.43 0.92
C SER A 282 -23.96 3.51 0.88
N LYS A 283 -24.54 3.85 -0.28
CA LYS A 283 -25.99 3.88 -0.47
C LYS A 283 -26.56 2.52 -0.92
N VAL A 284 -25.78 1.80 -1.71
CA VAL A 284 -26.16 0.49 -2.26
C VAL A 284 -25.84 -0.63 -1.28
N GLY A 285 -24.85 -0.44 -0.42
CA GLY A 285 -24.35 -1.46 0.51
C GLY A 285 -25.38 -1.99 1.51
N LEU A 286 -26.39 -1.16 1.83
CA LEU A 286 -27.49 -1.61 2.69
C LEU A 286 -28.37 -2.66 1.99
N ALA A 287 -28.52 -2.59 0.68
CA ALA A 287 -29.30 -3.53 -0.12
C ALA A 287 -28.48 -4.75 -0.58
N VAL A 288 -27.18 -4.58 -0.74
CA VAL A 288 -26.26 -5.60 -1.24
C VAL A 288 -26.10 -6.77 -0.24
N GLY A 289 -25.96 -6.47 1.06
CA GLY A 289 -25.85 -7.52 2.08
C GLY A 289 -27.07 -8.45 2.14
N PRO A 290 -28.29 -7.93 2.30
CA PRO A 290 -29.49 -8.76 2.25
C PRO A 290 -29.66 -9.54 0.93
N ALA A 291 -29.34 -8.96 -0.22
CA ALA A 291 -29.42 -9.63 -1.51
C ALA A 291 -28.49 -10.87 -1.57
N LEU A 292 -27.25 -10.73 -1.13
CA LEU A 292 -26.32 -11.85 -1.07
C LEU A 292 -26.70 -12.89 0.02
N PHE A 293 -27.27 -12.43 1.13
CA PHE A 293 -27.80 -13.36 2.12
C PHE A 293 -28.91 -14.25 1.53
N ILE A 294 -29.86 -13.66 0.83
CA ILE A 294 -30.92 -14.38 0.11
C ILE A 294 -30.31 -15.32 -0.92
N TRP A 295 -29.27 -14.88 -1.63
CA TRP A 295 -28.55 -15.71 -2.58
C TRP A 295 -27.93 -16.95 -1.93
N PHE A 296 -27.15 -16.80 -0.83
CA PHE A 296 -26.58 -17.94 -0.12
C PHE A 296 -27.65 -18.88 0.46
N CYS A 297 -28.72 -18.35 1.02
CA CYS A 297 -29.86 -19.14 1.48
C CYS A 297 -30.53 -19.91 0.33
N SER A 298 -30.68 -19.26 -0.84
CA SER A 298 -31.23 -19.91 -2.04
C SER A 298 -30.33 -21.04 -2.52
N LEU A 299 -28.99 -20.78 -2.55
CA LEU A 299 -28.01 -21.79 -2.93
C LEU A 299 -28.06 -23.02 -2.01
N GLY A 300 -28.04 -22.79 -0.68
CA GLY A 300 -28.15 -23.84 0.32
C GLY A 300 -29.50 -24.58 0.24
N GLY A 301 -30.61 -23.84 0.06
CA GLY A 301 -31.97 -24.41 -0.09
C GLY A 301 -32.12 -25.30 -1.30
N ILE A 302 -31.61 -24.88 -2.47
CA ILE A 302 -31.58 -25.71 -3.68
C ILE A 302 -30.72 -26.96 -3.45
N GLY A 303 -29.55 -26.77 -2.77
CA GLY A 303 -28.69 -27.88 -2.41
C GLY A 303 -29.38 -28.93 -1.57
N VAL A 304 -30.08 -28.54 -0.51
CA VAL A 304 -30.87 -29.45 0.35
C VAL A 304 -32.00 -30.11 -0.43
N TYR A 305 -32.73 -29.33 -1.25
CA TYR A 305 -33.81 -29.91 -2.08
C TYR A 305 -33.28 -31.03 -3.00
N ASN A 306 -32.18 -30.80 -3.69
CA ASN A 306 -31.61 -31.79 -4.59
C ASN A 306 -31.06 -33.01 -3.83
N LEU A 307 -30.46 -32.83 -2.64
CA LEU A 307 -30.03 -33.94 -1.79
C LEU A 307 -31.20 -34.82 -1.32
N ILE A 308 -32.35 -34.24 -1.03
CA ILE A 308 -33.55 -34.99 -0.63
C ILE A 308 -34.14 -35.70 -1.83
N LYS A 309 -34.16 -35.05 -2.99
CA LYS A 309 -34.81 -35.61 -4.21
C LYS A 309 -34.00 -36.69 -4.91
N TYR A 310 -32.68 -36.51 -5.04
CA TYR A 310 -31.79 -37.34 -5.84
C TYR A 310 -30.94 -38.32 -4.99
N GLY A 311 -31.01 -38.21 -3.66
CA GLY A 311 -30.37 -39.16 -2.76
C GLY A 311 -29.09 -38.67 -2.09
N ARG A 312 -28.69 -39.43 -1.05
CA ARG A 312 -27.57 -39.07 -0.16
C ARG A 312 -26.24 -39.73 -0.53
N SER A 313 -26.17 -40.45 -1.63
CA SER A 313 -24.97 -41.17 -2.08
C SER A 313 -23.77 -40.24 -2.33
N VAL A 314 -24.06 -38.97 -2.62
CA VAL A 314 -23.08 -37.88 -2.85
C VAL A 314 -22.18 -37.65 -1.65
N PHE A 315 -22.60 -37.93 -0.40
CA PHE A 315 -21.74 -37.78 0.79
C PHE A 315 -20.49 -38.67 0.77
N ARG A 316 -20.47 -39.72 -0.08
CA ARG A 316 -19.27 -40.53 -0.33
C ARG A 316 -18.09 -39.68 -0.85
N ALA A 317 -18.33 -38.53 -1.48
CA ALA A 317 -17.31 -37.61 -1.99
C ALA A 317 -16.42 -36.99 -0.90
N PHE A 318 -16.82 -37.02 0.38
CA PHE A 318 -15.94 -36.65 1.49
C PHE A 318 -14.75 -37.60 1.69
N ASN A 319 -14.79 -38.80 1.09
CA ASN A 319 -13.66 -39.72 1.08
C ASN A 319 -12.68 -39.31 -0.04
N PRO A 320 -11.43 -38.91 0.27
CA PRO A 320 -10.45 -38.46 -0.72
C PRO A 320 -10.02 -39.54 -1.73
N VAL A 321 -10.35 -40.81 -1.48
CA VAL A 321 -10.04 -41.93 -2.36
C VAL A 321 -10.71 -41.73 -3.73
N TYR A 322 -11.86 -41.05 -3.79
CA TYR A 322 -12.53 -40.75 -5.06
C TYR A 322 -11.73 -39.81 -5.95
N ILE A 323 -10.87 -38.96 -5.41
CA ILE A 323 -9.93 -38.15 -6.17
C ILE A 323 -8.95 -39.06 -6.92
N TYR A 324 -8.38 -40.06 -6.22
CA TYR A 324 -7.48 -41.03 -6.86
C TYR A 324 -8.17 -41.82 -7.98
N TYR A 325 -9.41 -42.28 -7.77
CA TYR A 325 -10.15 -43.00 -8.82
C TYR A 325 -10.47 -42.07 -10.00
N PHE A 326 -10.78 -40.80 -9.78
CA PHE A 326 -11.05 -39.84 -10.83
C PHE A 326 -9.82 -39.64 -11.74
N PHE A 327 -8.65 -39.46 -11.14
CA PHE A 327 -7.39 -39.34 -11.91
C PHE A 327 -7.00 -40.65 -12.57
N LYS A 328 -7.19 -41.76 -11.94
CA LYS A 328 -6.87 -43.08 -12.50
C LYS A 328 -7.74 -43.40 -13.74
N ARG A 329 -9.01 -42.99 -13.72
CA ARG A 329 -9.96 -43.26 -14.81
C ARG A 329 -9.78 -42.27 -15.96
N ASN A 330 -9.73 -40.98 -15.67
CA ASN A 330 -9.79 -39.94 -16.68
C ASN A 330 -8.40 -39.39 -17.07
N SER A 331 -7.32 -39.80 -16.37
CA SER A 331 -5.93 -39.45 -16.67
C SER A 331 -5.71 -37.99 -17.04
N THR A 332 -5.38 -37.69 -18.31
CA THR A 332 -5.14 -36.34 -18.83
C THR A 332 -6.35 -35.40 -18.72
N HIS A 333 -7.56 -35.92 -18.96
CA HIS A 333 -8.80 -35.11 -18.85
C HIS A 333 -9.06 -34.66 -17.43
N ALA A 334 -8.84 -35.56 -16.43
CA ALA A 334 -8.93 -35.19 -15.03
C ALA A 334 -7.93 -34.11 -14.65
N TRP A 335 -6.69 -34.18 -15.18
CA TRP A 335 -5.69 -33.15 -14.94
C TRP A 335 -6.07 -31.82 -15.60
N LEU A 336 -6.61 -31.81 -16.82
CA LEU A 336 -7.10 -30.62 -17.50
C LEU A 336 -8.30 -29.98 -16.79
N SER A 337 -9.13 -30.76 -16.08
CA SER A 337 -10.28 -30.25 -15.31
C SER A 337 -9.89 -29.52 -14.03
N LEU A 338 -8.64 -29.67 -13.56
CA LEU A 338 -8.15 -28.95 -12.37
C LEU A 338 -8.29 -27.44 -12.49
N GLY A 339 -8.06 -26.87 -13.67
CA GLY A 339 -8.27 -25.44 -13.93
C GLY A 339 -9.73 -25.01 -13.64
N GLY A 340 -10.70 -25.83 -14.06
CA GLY A 340 -12.11 -25.63 -13.76
C GLY A 340 -12.43 -25.84 -12.28
N CYS A 341 -11.79 -26.82 -11.63
CA CYS A 341 -11.95 -27.05 -10.19
C CYS A 341 -11.51 -25.86 -9.35
N LEU A 342 -10.38 -25.20 -9.71
CA LEU A 342 -9.91 -24.04 -8.99
C LEU A 342 -10.94 -22.89 -8.93
N LEU A 343 -11.82 -22.81 -9.91
CA LEU A 343 -12.85 -21.77 -9.95
C LEU A 343 -13.80 -21.81 -8.74
N CYS A 344 -13.85 -22.89 -7.97
CA CYS A 344 -14.59 -22.93 -6.70
C CYS A 344 -13.96 -22.06 -5.61
N ALA A 345 -12.66 -21.80 -5.69
CA ALA A 345 -11.91 -21.00 -4.72
C ALA A 345 -11.65 -19.56 -5.20
N THR A 346 -12.24 -19.15 -6.35
CA THR A 346 -12.14 -17.78 -6.84
C THR A 346 -12.71 -16.77 -5.85
N GLY A 347 -12.18 -15.55 -5.89
CA GLY A 347 -12.56 -14.49 -4.96
C GLY A 347 -11.85 -14.54 -3.60
N SER A 348 -11.05 -15.58 -3.32
CA SER A 348 -10.29 -15.66 -2.07
C SER A 348 -9.25 -14.56 -1.97
N GLU A 349 -8.60 -14.19 -3.07
CA GLU A 349 -7.69 -13.04 -3.13
C GLU A 349 -8.42 -11.71 -3.05
N ALA A 350 -9.56 -11.57 -3.74
CA ALA A 350 -10.38 -10.36 -3.66
C ALA A 350 -10.86 -10.11 -2.22
N MET A 351 -11.25 -11.16 -1.51
CA MET A 351 -11.62 -11.13 -0.10
C MET A 351 -10.47 -10.62 0.78
N PHE A 352 -9.24 -11.06 0.52
CA PHE A 352 -8.05 -10.58 1.24
C PHE A 352 -7.72 -9.14 0.87
N ALA A 353 -7.81 -8.77 -0.40
CA ALA A 353 -7.49 -7.42 -0.87
C ALA A 353 -8.49 -6.34 -0.41
N ASP A 354 -9.75 -6.68 -0.21
CA ASP A 354 -10.82 -5.74 0.16
C ASP A 354 -11.39 -6.01 1.57
N LEU A 355 -10.52 -6.31 2.53
CA LEU A 355 -10.89 -6.43 3.94
C LEU A 355 -11.51 -5.14 4.48
N CYS A 356 -11.10 -3.99 3.94
CA CYS A 356 -11.56 -2.65 4.31
C CYS A 356 -11.50 -2.41 5.83
N TYR A 357 -12.65 -2.25 6.47
CA TYR A 357 -12.77 -1.94 7.90
C TYR A 357 -13.37 -3.08 8.70
N PHE A 358 -13.51 -4.24 8.09
CA PHE A 358 -14.10 -5.38 8.77
C PHE A 358 -13.05 -6.08 9.64
N SER A 359 -13.43 -6.46 10.85
CA SER A 359 -12.55 -7.25 11.68
C SER A 359 -12.33 -8.62 11.07
N VAL A 360 -11.10 -9.12 11.11
CA VAL A 360 -10.74 -10.46 10.61
C VAL A 360 -11.65 -11.53 11.21
N ARG A 361 -11.98 -11.42 12.51
CA ARG A 361 -12.87 -12.36 13.21
C ARG A 361 -14.28 -12.37 12.63
N SER A 362 -14.85 -11.20 12.30
CA SER A 362 -16.18 -11.13 11.68
C SER A 362 -16.20 -11.82 10.33
N VAL A 363 -15.15 -11.60 9.52
CA VAL A 363 -15.00 -12.27 8.22
C VAL A 363 -14.90 -13.77 8.42
N GLN A 364 -14.05 -14.25 9.31
CA GLN A 364 -13.89 -15.69 9.61
C GLN A 364 -15.21 -16.35 10.06
N LEU A 365 -15.93 -15.73 10.99
CA LEU A 365 -17.21 -16.26 11.49
C LEU A 365 -18.27 -16.32 10.39
N THR A 366 -18.41 -15.26 9.58
CA THR A 366 -19.36 -15.22 8.47
C THR A 366 -19.04 -16.30 7.45
N PHE A 367 -17.76 -16.50 7.13
CA PHE A 367 -17.37 -17.56 6.19
C PHE A 367 -17.71 -18.95 6.72
N VAL A 368 -17.27 -19.27 7.94
CA VAL A 368 -17.40 -20.63 8.52
C VAL A 368 -18.86 -21.02 8.76
N PHE A 369 -19.70 -20.08 9.25
CA PHE A 369 -21.05 -20.40 9.66
C PHE A 369 -22.12 -20.16 8.60
N LEU A 370 -21.87 -19.33 7.59
CA LEU A 370 -22.86 -19.03 6.55
C LEU A 370 -22.37 -19.40 5.16
N VAL A 371 -21.23 -18.85 4.73
CA VAL A 371 -20.79 -18.94 3.33
C VAL A 371 -20.37 -20.36 2.98
N LEU A 372 -19.50 -20.96 3.77
CA LEU A 372 -18.97 -22.30 3.52
C LEU A 372 -20.06 -23.37 3.56
N PRO A 373 -20.96 -23.43 4.56
CA PRO A 373 -22.05 -24.42 4.56
C PRO A 373 -22.98 -24.29 3.35
N CYS A 374 -23.33 -23.04 2.96
CA CYS A 374 -24.18 -22.81 1.79
C CYS A 374 -23.50 -23.26 0.48
N LEU A 375 -22.19 -22.98 0.34
CA LEU A 375 -21.41 -23.43 -0.82
C LEU A 375 -21.29 -24.93 -0.87
N LEU A 376 -20.97 -25.60 0.24
CA LEU A 376 -20.88 -27.06 0.31
C LEU A 376 -22.21 -27.71 -0.07
N LEU A 377 -23.31 -27.22 0.50
CA LEU A 377 -24.66 -27.72 0.15
C LEU A 377 -24.99 -27.48 -1.33
N GLY A 378 -24.62 -26.30 -1.86
CA GLY A 378 -24.83 -26.01 -3.27
C GLY A 378 -24.10 -26.96 -4.21
N TYR A 379 -22.80 -27.23 -3.95
CA TYR A 379 -22.02 -28.17 -4.74
C TYR A 379 -22.50 -29.64 -4.57
N LEU A 380 -22.81 -30.06 -3.34
CA LEU A 380 -23.39 -31.39 -3.08
C LEU A 380 -24.71 -31.57 -3.83
N GLY A 381 -25.59 -30.55 -3.82
CA GLY A 381 -26.87 -30.62 -4.52
C GLY A 381 -26.74 -30.66 -6.05
N GLN A 382 -25.81 -29.91 -6.62
CA GLN A 382 -25.49 -29.95 -8.06
C GLN A 382 -24.94 -31.33 -8.46
N ALA A 383 -24.04 -31.87 -7.66
CA ALA A 383 -23.49 -33.20 -7.91
C ALA A 383 -24.57 -34.32 -7.78
N ALA A 384 -25.47 -34.20 -6.81
CA ALA A 384 -26.61 -35.13 -6.69
C ALA A 384 -27.52 -35.12 -7.94
N TYR A 385 -27.78 -33.93 -8.48
CA TYR A 385 -28.51 -33.77 -9.74
C TYR A 385 -27.77 -34.42 -10.93
N LEU A 386 -26.43 -34.15 -11.03
CA LEU A 386 -25.61 -34.70 -12.11
C LEU A 386 -25.48 -36.20 -12.09
N MET A 387 -25.49 -36.86 -10.93
CA MET A 387 -25.45 -38.34 -10.84
C MET A 387 -26.64 -38.99 -11.51
N GLU A 388 -27.80 -38.35 -11.47
CA GLU A 388 -29.02 -38.85 -12.18
C GLU A 388 -29.07 -38.38 -13.64
N ASN A 389 -28.41 -37.26 -13.98
CA ASN A 389 -28.49 -36.62 -15.29
C ASN A 389 -27.10 -36.44 -15.92
N LEU A 390 -26.44 -37.56 -16.23
CA LEU A 390 -25.04 -37.59 -16.71
C LEU A 390 -24.80 -36.88 -18.06
N THR A 391 -25.84 -36.55 -18.81
CA THR A 391 -25.75 -35.90 -20.12
C THR A 391 -25.62 -34.35 -20.01
N VAL A 392 -25.85 -33.77 -18.84
CA VAL A 392 -25.81 -32.32 -18.61
C VAL A 392 -24.40 -31.90 -18.25
N SER A 393 -23.71 -31.24 -19.16
CA SER A 393 -22.36 -30.70 -18.92
C SER A 393 -22.30 -29.15 -18.89
N ASP A 394 -23.24 -28.47 -19.55
CA ASP A 394 -23.33 -27.03 -19.58
C ASP A 394 -24.43 -26.51 -18.66
N GLN A 395 -24.24 -25.30 -18.07
CA GLN A 395 -25.22 -24.63 -17.18
C GLN A 395 -25.78 -25.53 -16.05
N VAL A 396 -24.94 -26.36 -15.48
CA VAL A 396 -25.31 -27.38 -14.47
C VAL A 396 -26.14 -26.79 -13.33
N PHE A 397 -25.76 -25.63 -12.81
CA PHE A 397 -26.47 -24.97 -11.72
C PHE A 397 -27.94 -24.69 -12.09
N PHE A 398 -28.18 -24.09 -13.26
CA PHE A 398 -29.53 -23.70 -13.67
C PHE A 398 -30.44 -24.89 -13.98
N TYR A 399 -29.90 -25.96 -14.52
CA TYR A 399 -30.65 -27.21 -14.70
C TYR A 399 -31.00 -27.91 -13.38
N SER A 400 -30.21 -27.72 -12.34
CA SER A 400 -30.45 -28.31 -11.01
C SER A 400 -31.53 -27.56 -10.21
N ILE A 401 -32.02 -26.40 -10.68
CA ILE A 401 -33.07 -25.64 -10.01
C ILE A 401 -34.44 -26.24 -10.25
N PRO A 402 -35.32 -26.36 -9.21
CA PRO A 402 -36.72 -26.76 -9.41
C PRO A 402 -37.44 -25.79 -10.36
N SER A 403 -38.23 -26.34 -11.29
CA SER A 403 -38.92 -25.57 -12.34
C SER A 403 -39.74 -24.39 -11.82
N GLY A 404 -40.38 -24.51 -10.65
CA GLY A 404 -41.18 -23.46 -10.03
C GLY A 404 -40.33 -22.29 -9.41
N ALA A 405 -39.06 -22.54 -9.09
CA ALA A 405 -38.16 -21.56 -8.47
C ALA A 405 -37.17 -20.94 -9.47
N PHE A 406 -37.21 -21.30 -10.73
CA PHE A 406 -36.20 -20.92 -11.72
C PHE A 406 -36.04 -19.38 -11.85
N TRP A 407 -37.12 -18.67 -12.12
CA TRP A 407 -37.06 -17.21 -12.37
C TRP A 407 -36.63 -16.40 -11.14
N PRO A 408 -37.17 -16.61 -9.94
CA PRO A 408 -36.68 -15.95 -8.75
C PRO A 408 -35.18 -16.16 -8.53
N VAL A 409 -34.71 -17.42 -8.65
CA VAL A 409 -33.30 -17.76 -8.47
C VAL A 409 -32.42 -17.14 -9.56
N PHE A 410 -32.88 -17.14 -10.81
CA PHE A 410 -32.19 -16.49 -11.92
C PHE A 410 -31.95 -15.00 -11.66
N PHE A 411 -32.99 -14.27 -11.22
CA PHE A 411 -32.86 -12.84 -10.92
C PHE A 411 -31.91 -12.60 -9.75
N ILE A 412 -32.00 -13.38 -8.68
CA ILE A 412 -31.10 -13.28 -7.53
C ILE A 412 -29.68 -13.63 -7.93
N ALA A 413 -29.45 -14.65 -8.74
CA ALA A 413 -28.13 -15.04 -9.26
C ALA A 413 -27.51 -13.91 -10.11
N THR A 414 -28.31 -13.27 -10.97
CA THR A 414 -27.85 -12.12 -11.79
C THR A 414 -27.46 -10.93 -10.91
N ILE A 415 -28.23 -10.62 -9.88
CA ILE A 415 -27.89 -9.58 -8.90
C ILE A 415 -26.62 -9.95 -8.15
N ALA A 416 -26.47 -11.22 -7.71
CA ALA A 416 -25.27 -11.68 -7.03
C ALA A 416 -24.02 -11.56 -7.94
N ALA A 417 -24.13 -11.89 -9.22
CA ALA A 417 -23.05 -11.73 -10.20
C ALA A 417 -22.66 -10.27 -10.42
N LEU A 418 -23.61 -9.34 -10.44
CA LEU A 418 -23.31 -7.90 -10.50
C LEU A 418 -22.62 -7.41 -9.22
N ILE A 419 -23.02 -7.91 -8.07
CA ILE A 419 -22.39 -7.58 -6.79
C ILE A 419 -20.95 -8.12 -6.73
N ALA A 420 -20.72 -9.36 -7.15
CA ALA A 420 -19.40 -9.99 -7.25
C ALA A 420 -18.45 -9.18 -8.14
N SER A 421 -18.94 -8.82 -9.31
CA SER A 421 -18.19 -8.00 -10.27
C SER A 421 -17.80 -6.63 -9.69
N ARG A 422 -18.68 -6.03 -8.91
CA ARG A 422 -18.41 -4.77 -8.22
C ARG A 422 -17.37 -4.90 -7.13
N ALA A 423 -17.42 -5.95 -6.32
CA ALA A 423 -16.45 -6.23 -5.27
C ALA A 423 -15.04 -6.35 -5.85
N MET A 424 -14.86 -7.14 -6.91
CA MET A 424 -13.55 -7.28 -7.56
C MET A 424 -13.04 -5.98 -8.18
N THR A 425 -13.91 -5.17 -8.77
CA THR A 425 -13.52 -3.84 -9.29
C THR A 425 -13.02 -2.93 -8.16
N THR A 426 -13.65 -2.98 -6.98
CA THR A 426 -13.24 -2.20 -5.80
C THR A 426 -11.88 -2.69 -5.26
N ALA A 427 -11.68 -4.00 -5.18
CA ALA A 427 -10.39 -4.60 -4.82
C ALA A 427 -9.26 -4.15 -5.77
N THR A 428 -9.54 -4.12 -7.07
CA THR A 428 -8.61 -3.59 -8.09
C THR A 428 -8.27 -2.13 -7.85
N PHE A 429 -9.24 -1.27 -7.54
CA PHE A 429 -8.99 0.14 -7.21
C PHE A 429 -8.14 0.29 -5.95
N SER A 430 -8.39 -0.51 -4.91
CA SER A 430 -7.60 -0.52 -3.68
C SER A 430 -6.15 -0.88 -3.96
N CYS A 431 -5.92 -1.93 -4.74
CA CYS A 431 -4.59 -2.37 -5.15
C CYS A 431 -3.84 -1.29 -5.96
N ILE A 432 -4.51 -0.61 -6.90
CA ILE A 432 -3.93 0.50 -7.66
C ILE A 432 -3.61 1.71 -6.77
N LYS A 433 -4.45 2.03 -5.78
CA LYS A 433 -4.18 3.09 -4.80
C LYS A 433 -2.90 2.80 -4.02
N GLN A 434 -2.78 1.58 -3.48
CA GLN A 434 -1.60 1.14 -2.73
C GLN A 434 -0.34 1.19 -3.62
N SER A 435 -0.41 0.68 -4.86
CA SER A 435 0.71 0.70 -5.81
C SER A 435 1.13 2.11 -6.21
N THR A 436 0.17 3.04 -6.33
CA THR A 436 0.44 4.46 -6.61
C THR A 436 1.14 5.13 -5.43
N ALA A 437 0.70 4.85 -4.20
CA ALA A 437 1.31 5.39 -2.99
C ALA A 437 2.76 4.92 -2.82
N LEU A 438 3.06 3.67 -3.14
CA LEU A 438 4.41 3.12 -3.09
C LEU A 438 5.25 3.41 -4.35
N GLY A 439 4.78 4.29 -5.24
CA GLY A 439 5.52 4.73 -6.42
C GLY A 439 5.67 3.69 -7.52
N CYS A 440 4.85 2.62 -7.50
CA CYS A 440 4.89 1.54 -8.47
C CYS A 440 3.86 1.69 -9.61
N PHE A 441 2.97 2.66 -9.54
CA PHE A 441 1.96 2.93 -10.56
C PHE A 441 1.84 4.43 -10.84
N PRO A 442 1.49 4.85 -12.08
CA PRO A 442 1.24 6.26 -12.39
C PRO A 442 0.16 6.88 -11.49
N ARG A 443 0.35 8.13 -11.09
CA ARG A 443 -0.59 8.84 -10.22
C ARG A 443 -1.88 9.19 -10.96
N LEU A 444 -2.99 8.59 -10.56
CA LEU A 444 -4.31 8.82 -11.11
C LEU A 444 -5.21 9.63 -10.16
N LYS A 445 -6.34 10.10 -10.69
CA LYS A 445 -7.37 10.76 -9.88
C LYS A 445 -8.14 9.72 -9.08
N ILE A 446 -7.99 9.74 -7.76
CA ILE A 446 -8.72 8.91 -6.83
C ILE A 446 -9.85 9.74 -6.23
N ILE A 447 -11.07 9.21 -6.26
CA ILE A 447 -12.27 9.84 -5.70
C ILE A 447 -12.76 8.94 -4.57
N HIS A 448 -12.89 9.49 -3.37
CA HIS A 448 -13.51 8.79 -2.26
C HIS A 448 -15.02 8.90 -2.36
N THR A 449 -15.71 7.78 -2.47
CA THR A 449 -17.15 7.71 -2.68
C THR A 449 -17.95 7.78 -1.39
N SER A 450 -17.33 7.48 -0.24
CA SER A 450 -17.97 7.53 1.07
C SER A 450 -17.19 8.40 2.05
N ARG A 451 -17.93 9.19 2.86
CA ARG A 451 -17.33 9.94 3.98
C ARG A 451 -17.12 9.10 5.24
N LYS A 452 -17.89 8.02 5.41
CA LYS A 452 -17.85 7.14 6.57
C LYS A 452 -16.88 5.97 6.40
N LEU A 453 -16.76 5.46 5.17
CA LEU A 453 -15.92 4.32 4.81
C LEU A 453 -14.82 4.81 3.86
N MET A 454 -13.66 5.13 4.41
CA MET A 454 -12.54 5.72 3.66
C MET A 454 -11.89 4.75 2.64
N GLY A 455 -12.09 3.43 2.80
CA GLY A 455 -11.64 2.41 1.86
C GLY A 455 -12.38 2.40 0.52
N GLN A 456 -13.57 3.01 0.45
CA GLN A 456 -14.35 3.02 -0.77
C GLN A 456 -13.87 4.11 -1.73
N ILE A 457 -13.17 3.69 -2.75
CA ILE A 457 -12.54 4.56 -3.74
C ILE A 457 -13.07 4.28 -5.14
N TYR A 458 -13.00 5.29 -5.98
CA TYR A 458 -13.35 5.22 -7.40
C TYR A 458 -12.28 5.90 -8.24
N ILE A 459 -11.78 5.21 -9.25
CA ILE A 459 -10.76 5.71 -10.18
C ILE A 459 -11.36 5.75 -11.58
N PRO A 460 -11.82 6.92 -12.07
CA PRO A 460 -12.56 7.01 -13.33
C PRO A 460 -11.83 6.41 -14.53
N VAL A 461 -10.54 6.71 -14.66
CA VAL A 461 -9.73 6.23 -15.80
C VAL A 461 -9.68 4.70 -15.82
N ILE A 462 -9.44 4.10 -14.67
CA ILE A 462 -9.37 2.63 -14.56
C ILE A 462 -10.74 2.00 -14.76
N ASN A 463 -11.80 2.61 -14.24
CA ASN A 463 -13.15 2.10 -14.42
C ASN A 463 -13.53 1.96 -15.89
N TRP A 464 -13.30 3.00 -16.69
CA TRP A 464 -13.58 2.95 -18.12
C TRP A 464 -12.63 2.01 -18.87
N PHE A 465 -11.38 1.95 -18.46
CA PHE A 465 -10.41 1.00 -19.01
C PHE A 465 -10.85 -0.45 -18.77
N LEU A 466 -11.28 -0.78 -17.54
CA LEU A 466 -11.79 -2.11 -17.19
C LEU A 466 -13.06 -2.42 -17.98
N LEU A 467 -14.00 -1.47 -18.13
CA LEU A 467 -15.21 -1.68 -18.95
C LEU A 467 -14.86 -2.05 -20.39
N VAL A 468 -14.01 -1.25 -21.03
CA VAL A 468 -13.63 -1.53 -22.43
C VAL A 468 -12.95 -2.89 -22.55
N SER A 469 -12.04 -3.20 -21.63
CA SER A 469 -11.34 -4.50 -21.61
C SER A 469 -12.30 -5.67 -21.35
N CYS A 470 -13.29 -5.53 -20.45
CA CYS A 470 -14.33 -6.54 -20.22
C CYS A 470 -15.20 -6.76 -21.46
N VAL A 471 -15.62 -5.68 -22.13
CA VAL A 471 -16.44 -5.79 -23.33
C VAL A 471 -15.66 -6.48 -24.45
N VAL A 472 -14.40 -6.09 -24.66
CA VAL A 472 -13.53 -6.76 -25.64
C VAL A 472 -13.37 -8.24 -25.31
N LEU A 473 -13.16 -8.58 -24.03
CA LEU A 473 -13.00 -9.96 -23.59
C LEU A 473 -14.28 -10.78 -23.88
N VAL A 474 -15.46 -10.29 -23.49
CA VAL A 474 -16.75 -10.96 -23.69
C VAL A 474 -17.11 -11.12 -25.16
N CYS A 475 -16.77 -10.13 -26.01
CA CYS A 475 -16.99 -10.20 -27.45
C CYS A 475 -15.99 -11.14 -28.16
N SER A 476 -14.75 -11.24 -27.65
CA SER A 476 -13.72 -12.12 -28.21
C SER A 476 -13.92 -13.59 -27.82
N PHE A 477 -14.28 -13.82 -26.55
CA PHE A 477 -14.54 -15.15 -26.01
C PHE A 477 -16.04 -15.34 -25.80
N SER A 478 -16.67 -15.97 -26.76
CA SER A 478 -18.10 -16.24 -26.68
C SER A 478 -18.48 -17.38 -25.73
N SER A 479 -17.50 -18.14 -25.22
CA SER A 479 -17.68 -19.29 -24.35
C SER A 479 -17.23 -19.01 -22.91
N ILE A 480 -18.04 -19.44 -21.93
CA ILE A 480 -17.71 -19.40 -20.50
C ILE A 480 -16.43 -20.20 -20.19
N ASN A 481 -16.21 -21.29 -20.94
CA ASN A 481 -15.07 -22.17 -20.73
C ASN A 481 -13.72 -21.52 -21.05
N GLU A 482 -13.67 -20.70 -22.11
CA GLU A 482 -12.48 -19.96 -22.49
C GLU A 482 -12.16 -18.85 -21.47
N ILE A 483 -13.18 -18.12 -21.02
CA ILE A 483 -13.03 -17.12 -19.95
C ILE A 483 -12.61 -17.79 -18.65
N GLY A 484 -13.13 -18.99 -18.33
CA GLY A 484 -12.76 -19.76 -17.14
C GLY A 484 -11.28 -20.14 -17.10
N ASN A 485 -10.69 -20.51 -18.23
CA ASN A 485 -9.25 -20.76 -18.32
C ASN A 485 -8.43 -19.48 -18.09
N ALA A 486 -8.86 -18.37 -18.68
CA ALA A 486 -8.22 -17.07 -18.49
C ALA A 486 -8.31 -16.62 -17.01
N TYR A 487 -9.44 -16.87 -16.35
CA TYR A 487 -9.64 -16.61 -14.94
C TYR A 487 -8.69 -17.43 -14.06
N GLY A 488 -8.59 -18.74 -14.33
CA GLY A 488 -7.65 -19.61 -13.61
C GLY A 488 -6.21 -19.12 -13.66
N ILE A 489 -5.72 -18.60 -14.81
CA ILE A 489 -4.37 -18.06 -14.96
C ILE A 489 -4.14 -16.87 -14.04
N THR A 490 -5.05 -15.89 -14.05
CA THR A 490 -4.90 -14.67 -13.26
C THR A 490 -5.00 -14.93 -11.77
N GLU A 491 -5.97 -15.72 -11.36
CA GLU A 491 -6.20 -16.04 -9.94
C GLU A 491 -5.03 -16.82 -9.34
N LEU A 492 -4.54 -17.86 -10.02
CA LEU A 492 -3.35 -18.61 -9.58
C LEU A 492 -2.10 -17.75 -9.55
N GLY A 493 -1.91 -16.85 -10.53
CA GLY A 493 -0.78 -15.94 -10.54
C GLY A 493 -0.73 -15.07 -9.29
N VAL A 494 -1.88 -14.59 -8.83
CA VAL A 494 -1.99 -13.83 -7.58
C VAL A 494 -1.81 -14.71 -6.36
N MET A 495 -2.48 -15.88 -6.33
CA MET A 495 -2.39 -16.83 -5.20
C MET A 495 -0.96 -17.29 -4.95
N MET A 496 -0.20 -17.62 -6.01
CA MET A 496 1.21 -17.99 -5.91
C MET A 496 2.07 -16.84 -5.38
N THR A 497 1.81 -15.60 -5.81
CA THR A 497 2.52 -14.43 -5.31
C THR A 497 2.28 -14.27 -3.80
N THR A 498 1.04 -14.39 -3.34
CA THR A 498 0.68 -14.35 -1.93
C THR A 498 1.34 -15.48 -1.15
N THR A 499 1.38 -16.71 -1.71
CA THR A 499 2.02 -17.88 -1.09
C THR A 499 3.53 -17.70 -0.94
N ILE A 500 4.19 -16.93 -1.80
CA ILE A 500 5.63 -16.64 -1.70
C ILE A 500 5.90 -15.47 -0.74
N LEU A 501 5.05 -14.43 -0.72
CA LEU A 501 5.24 -13.27 0.15
C LEU A 501 4.92 -13.55 1.61
N LEU A 502 3.88 -14.35 1.87
CA LEU A 502 3.41 -14.64 3.22
C LEU A 502 4.45 -15.32 4.13
N PRO A 503 5.24 -16.33 3.68
CA PRO A 503 6.33 -16.89 4.46
C PRO A 503 7.35 -15.86 4.93
N ILE A 504 7.61 -14.83 4.14
CA ILE A 504 8.50 -13.74 4.55
C ILE A 504 7.90 -12.97 5.73
N VAL A 505 6.59 -12.68 5.68
CA VAL A 505 5.86 -12.04 6.79
C VAL A 505 5.82 -12.96 8.02
N MET A 506 5.58 -14.26 7.84
CA MET A 506 5.58 -15.25 8.93
C MET A 506 6.92 -15.32 9.65
N LEU A 507 8.03 -15.26 8.92
CA LEU A 507 9.37 -15.32 9.47
C LEU A 507 9.81 -14.00 10.11
N LEU A 508 9.53 -12.87 9.46
CA LEU A 508 10.00 -11.56 9.91
C LEU A 508 9.11 -10.97 11.03
N ILE A 509 7.80 -11.13 10.92
CA ILE A 509 6.83 -10.42 11.79
C ILE A 509 6.24 -11.36 12.83
N TRP A 510 5.74 -12.51 12.40
CA TRP A 510 5.10 -13.47 13.31
C TRP A 510 6.11 -14.38 14.02
N GLN A 511 7.35 -14.43 13.54
CA GLN A 511 8.46 -15.22 14.12
C GLN A 511 8.11 -16.69 14.32
N ILE A 512 7.36 -17.26 13.39
CA ILE A 512 6.95 -18.66 13.41
C ILE A 512 8.16 -19.55 13.10
N ASN A 513 8.15 -20.78 13.62
CA ASN A 513 9.19 -21.76 13.36
C ASN A 513 9.36 -22.02 11.86
N ILE A 514 10.62 -22.00 11.39
CA ILE A 514 10.98 -22.15 9.98
C ILE A 514 10.44 -23.46 9.37
N ILE A 515 10.34 -24.54 10.15
CA ILE A 515 9.81 -25.83 9.69
C ILE A 515 8.33 -25.69 9.30
N ILE A 516 7.54 -25.00 10.12
CA ILE A 516 6.10 -24.77 9.87
C ILE A 516 5.94 -23.90 8.62
N VAL A 517 6.74 -22.84 8.51
CA VAL A 517 6.70 -21.91 7.38
C VAL A 517 7.10 -22.61 6.08
N LEU A 518 8.17 -23.43 6.12
CA LEU A 518 8.61 -24.20 4.96
C LEU A 518 7.57 -25.26 4.56
N SER A 519 6.97 -25.94 5.54
CA SER A 519 5.88 -26.90 5.29
C SER A 519 4.68 -26.23 4.63
N PHE A 520 4.29 -25.05 5.13
CA PHE A 520 3.23 -24.23 4.52
C PHE A 520 3.58 -23.87 3.06
N LEU A 521 4.79 -23.34 2.84
CA LEU A 521 5.24 -22.94 1.51
C LEU A 521 5.24 -24.11 0.53
N VAL A 522 5.87 -25.24 0.89
CA VAL A 522 6.00 -26.40 0.00
C VAL A 522 4.63 -27.02 -0.30
N PHE A 523 3.77 -27.13 0.71
CA PHE A 523 2.44 -27.72 0.55
C PHE A 523 1.55 -26.86 -0.38
N PHE A 524 1.37 -25.58 -0.06
CA PHE A 524 0.47 -24.73 -0.83
C PHE A 524 1.04 -24.35 -2.19
N LEU A 525 2.34 -24.06 -2.28
CA LEU A 525 2.97 -23.78 -3.57
C LEU A 525 2.95 -25.01 -4.47
N GLY A 526 3.17 -26.22 -3.93
CA GLY A 526 3.08 -27.46 -4.67
C GLY A 526 1.66 -27.72 -5.20
N LEU A 527 0.65 -27.48 -4.36
CA LEU A 527 -0.76 -27.57 -4.76
C LEU A 527 -1.08 -26.57 -5.88
N GLU A 528 -0.69 -25.31 -5.72
CA GLU A 528 -0.94 -24.24 -6.71
C GLU A 528 -0.21 -24.49 -8.02
N LEU A 529 1.04 -24.97 -7.97
CA LEU A 529 1.78 -25.35 -9.18
C LEU A 529 1.11 -26.48 -9.95
N THR A 530 0.47 -27.44 -9.26
CA THR A 530 -0.31 -28.50 -9.91
C THR A 530 -1.50 -27.93 -10.67
N PHE A 531 -2.26 -27.03 -10.04
CA PHE A 531 -3.36 -26.33 -10.73
C PHE A 531 -2.85 -25.45 -11.88
N TYR A 532 -1.73 -24.74 -11.66
CA TYR A 532 -1.17 -23.83 -12.65
C TYR A 532 -0.66 -24.57 -13.88
N SER A 533 -0.11 -25.79 -13.70
CA SER A 533 0.31 -26.64 -14.82
C SER A 533 -0.86 -27.04 -15.72
N SER A 534 -2.03 -27.34 -15.12
CA SER A 534 -3.26 -27.66 -15.87
C SER A 534 -3.76 -26.47 -16.68
N VAL A 535 -3.79 -25.29 -16.04
CA VAL A 535 -4.29 -24.07 -16.70
C VAL A 535 -3.37 -23.59 -17.79
N LEU A 536 -2.03 -23.68 -17.60
CA LEU A 536 -1.03 -23.34 -18.62
C LEU A 536 -1.12 -24.23 -19.87
N TRP A 537 -1.49 -25.50 -19.73
CA TRP A 537 -1.68 -26.39 -20.87
C TRP A 537 -2.80 -25.90 -21.79
N SER A 538 -3.83 -25.29 -21.20
CA SER A 538 -4.98 -24.73 -21.92
C SER A 538 -4.76 -23.30 -22.46
N VAL A 539 -3.55 -22.72 -22.34
CA VAL A 539 -3.24 -21.37 -22.84
C VAL A 539 -3.44 -21.25 -24.35
N GLY A 540 -3.18 -22.34 -25.11
CA GLY A 540 -3.37 -22.38 -26.56
C GLY A 540 -4.82 -22.12 -27.01
N ASP A 541 -5.80 -22.39 -26.16
CA ASP A 541 -7.23 -22.20 -26.44
C ASP A 541 -7.68 -20.72 -26.37
N GLY A 542 -6.79 -19.74 -26.53
CA GLY A 542 -7.12 -18.29 -26.54
C GLY A 542 -6.76 -17.56 -25.24
N SER A 543 -6.55 -18.24 -24.13
CA SER A 543 -6.25 -17.63 -22.83
C SER A 543 -4.91 -16.88 -22.76
N TRP A 544 -4.05 -17.03 -23.79
CA TRP A 544 -2.81 -16.25 -23.91
C TRP A 544 -3.02 -14.73 -23.93
N VAL A 545 -4.21 -14.27 -24.40
CA VAL A 545 -4.57 -12.84 -24.44
C VAL A 545 -4.46 -12.21 -23.05
N ILE A 546 -4.92 -12.91 -22.01
CA ILE A 546 -4.85 -12.39 -20.65
C ILE A 546 -3.43 -12.34 -20.10
N LEU A 547 -2.56 -13.28 -20.50
CA LEU A 547 -1.14 -13.23 -20.15
C LEU A 547 -0.45 -12.02 -20.79
N VAL A 548 -0.74 -11.73 -22.05
CA VAL A 548 -0.24 -10.53 -22.73
C VAL A 548 -0.75 -9.28 -22.06
N PHE A 549 -2.02 -9.25 -21.69
CA PHE A 549 -2.61 -8.13 -20.98
C PHE A 549 -1.93 -7.90 -19.61
N GLY A 550 -1.73 -8.94 -18.82
CA GLY A 550 -0.98 -8.89 -17.56
C GLY A 550 0.47 -8.45 -17.77
N ALA A 551 1.14 -8.94 -18.83
CA ALA A 551 2.51 -8.53 -19.17
C ALA A 551 2.60 -7.04 -19.55
N ILE A 552 1.62 -6.50 -20.26
CA ILE A 552 1.57 -5.07 -20.58
C ILE A 552 1.41 -4.25 -19.32
N LEU A 553 0.52 -4.63 -18.41
CA LEU A 553 0.33 -3.96 -17.13
C LEU A 553 1.60 -4.01 -16.28
N PHE A 554 2.22 -5.18 -16.18
CA PHE A 554 3.50 -5.36 -15.50
C PHE A 554 4.57 -4.42 -16.09
N LEU A 555 4.67 -4.35 -17.42
CA LEU A 555 5.63 -3.48 -18.10
C LEU A 555 5.37 -1.99 -17.81
N ILE A 556 4.11 -1.56 -17.80
CA ILE A 556 3.72 -0.18 -17.42
C ILE A 556 4.20 0.14 -16.01
N MET A 557 3.94 -0.75 -15.04
CA MET A 557 4.34 -0.58 -13.65
C MET A 557 5.87 -0.56 -13.50
N TYR A 558 6.56 -1.46 -14.19
CA TYR A 558 8.02 -1.55 -14.17
C TYR A 558 8.67 -0.29 -14.78
N ILE A 559 8.20 0.17 -15.95
CA ILE A 559 8.71 1.39 -16.59
C ILE A 559 8.49 2.61 -15.70
N TRP A 560 7.31 2.69 -15.05
CA TRP A 560 7.03 3.78 -14.14
C TRP A 560 7.96 3.80 -12.92
N ASN A 561 8.14 2.64 -12.27
CA ASN A 561 9.04 2.51 -11.12
C ASN A 561 10.50 2.81 -11.50
N TYR A 562 10.98 2.21 -12.60
CA TYR A 562 12.33 2.42 -13.13
C TYR A 562 12.59 3.90 -13.47
N GLY A 563 11.67 4.54 -14.18
CA GLY A 563 11.80 5.96 -14.55
C GLY A 563 11.75 6.89 -13.33
N SER A 564 10.90 6.58 -12.35
CA SER A 564 10.80 7.35 -11.10
C SER A 564 12.07 7.23 -10.26
N LYS A 565 12.63 6.01 -10.15
CA LYS A 565 13.91 5.78 -9.48
C LYS A 565 15.04 6.56 -10.14
N LEU A 566 15.17 6.43 -11.46
CA LEU A 566 16.22 7.10 -12.21
C LEU A 566 16.13 8.63 -12.13
N LYS A 567 14.91 9.17 -12.14
CA LYS A 567 14.66 10.58 -11.92
C LYS A 567 15.20 11.04 -10.56
N TYR A 568 14.81 10.33 -9.49
CA TYR A 568 15.23 10.67 -8.14
C TYR A 568 16.76 10.60 -7.97
N GLU A 569 17.39 9.52 -8.45
CA GLU A 569 18.86 9.38 -8.39
C GLU A 569 19.59 10.54 -9.13
N THR A 570 19.01 11.01 -10.23
CA THR A 570 19.59 12.12 -10.98
C THR A 570 19.39 13.47 -10.26
N GLU A 571 18.21 13.68 -9.64
CA GLU A 571 17.94 14.84 -8.82
C GLU A 571 18.87 14.91 -7.60
N VAL A 572 19.15 13.78 -6.96
CA VAL A 572 20.09 13.70 -5.84
C VAL A 572 21.53 14.01 -6.28
N LYS A 573 21.97 13.46 -7.42
CA LYS A 573 23.32 13.72 -7.96
C LYS A 573 23.52 15.18 -8.38
N GLN A 574 22.46 15.87 -8.78
CA GLN A 574 22.48 17.27 -9.22
C GLN A 574 22.01 18.24 -8.14
N LYS A 575 21.98 17.79 -6.86
CA LYS A 575 21.71 18.70 -5.75
C LYS A 575 22.69 19.88 -5.75
N MET A 576 22.19 21.06 -5.47
CA MET A 576 23.03 22.26 -5.38
C MET A 576 23.79 22.28 -4.07
N SER A 577 25.09 22.62 -4.10
CA SER A 577 25.88 22.82 -2.88
C SER A 577 25.42 24.04 -2.10
N MET A 578 25.59 24.04 -0.80
CA MET A 578 25.22 25.17 0.05
C MET A 578 26.13 26.38 -0.21
N ASP A 579 27.38 26.14 -0.56
CA ASP A 579 28.34 27.21 -0.88
C ASP A 579 27.92 27.98 -2.12
N LEU A 580 27.50 27.26 -3.17
CA LEU A 580 26.93 27.86 -4.37
C LEU A 580 25.65 28.65 -4.07
N LEU A 581 24.81 28.20 -3.15
CA LEU A 581 23.60 28.89 -2.73
C LEU A 581 23.95 30.22 -2.01
N ARG A 582 24.99 30.21 -1.19
CA ARG A 582 25.50 31.38 -0.51
C ARG A 582 26.09 32.40 -1.50
N GLU A 583 26.92 31.91 -2.40
CA GLU A 583 27.52 32.73 -3.46
C GLU A 583 26.46 33.39 -4.35
N LEU A 584 25.45 32.63 -4.77
CA LEU A 584 24.30 33.16 -5.50
C LEU A 584 23.50 34.20 -4.68
N GLY A 585 23.33 33.98 -3.38
CA GLY A 585 22.63 34.88 -2.49
C GLY A 585 23.38 36.21 -2.24
N CYS A 586 24.72 36.16 -2.20
CA CYS A 586 25.57 37.35 -1.99
C CYS A 586 25.85 38.14 -3.28
N ASN A 587 26.00 37.45 -4.41
CA ASN A 587 26.46 38.05 -5.66
C ASN A 587 25.35 38.53 -6.59
N LEU A 588 24.11 38.05 -6.45
CA LEU A 588 23.02 38.36 -7.40
C LEU A 588 22.18 39.57 -7.05
N GLY A 589 22.45 40.28 -5.94
CA GLY A 589 21.59 41.41 -5.52
C GLY A 589 20.12 41.02 -5.40
N THR A 590 19.83 39.82 -4.89
CA THR A 590 18.47 39.27 -4.82
C THR A 590 17.57 40.16 -3.95
N ILE A 591 16.48 40.63 -4.51
CA ILE A 591 15.45 41.38 -3.81
C ILE A 591 14.59 40.41 -2.99
N ARG A 592 14.40 40.70 -1.70
CA ARG A 592 13.51 39.94 -0.84
C ARG A 592 12.10 40.50 -0.86
N ALA A 593 11.18 39.80 -1.49
CA ALA A 593 9.75 40.14 -1.50
C ALA A 593 9.11 39.72 -0.17
N PRO A 594 8.19 40.51 0.41
CA PRO A 594 7.46 40.07 1.61
C PRO A 594 6.60 38.86 1.31
N GLY A 595 6.42 37.97 2.32
CA GLY A 595 5.60 36.76 2.21
C GLY A 595 6.39 35.46 2.30
N ILE A 596 5.65 34.33 2.20
CA ILE A 596 6.17 32.97 2.30
C ILE A 596 6.16 32.32 0.93
N GLY A 597 7.31 31.82 0.49
CA GLY A 597 7.43 30.98 -0.70
C GLY A 597 7.44 29.50 -0.32
N LEU A 598 6.41 28.75 -0.71
CA LEU A 598 6.35 27.29 -0.56
C LEU A 598 6.84 26.62 -1.83
N LEU A 599 8.07 26.12 -1.82
CA LEU A 599 8.63 25.41 -2.98
C LEU A 599 8.41 23.90 -2.84
N TYR A 600 7.51 23.39 -3.66
CA TYR A 600 7.21 21.96 -3.73
C TYR A 600 8.18 21.22 -4.64
N ASN A 601 8.86 20.21 -4.11
CA ASN A 601 9.71 19.31 -4.88
C ASN A 601 9.63 17.86 -4.37
N GLU A 602 10.27 16.93 -5.06
CA GLU A 602 10.31 15.52 -4.66
C GLU A 602 11.62 15.17 -3.92
N LEU A 603 12.58 16.08 -3.84
CA LEU A 603 13.88 15.86 -3.21
C LEU A 603 13.76 15.95 -1.68
N VAL A 604 14.20 14.91 -0.98
CA VAL A 604 14.13 14.82 0.47
C VAL A 604 15.32 15.51 1.13
N GLN A 605 16.52 15.49 0.51
CA GLN A 605 17.76 16.05 1.03
C GLN A 605 18.43 17.01 0.05
N GLY A 606 19.20 17.97 0.57
CA GLY A 606 19.95 18.94 -0.23
C GLY A 606 19.07 19.99 -0.91
N THR A 607 19.62 21.02 -1.47
CA THR A 607 18.89 22.07 -2.16
C THR A 607 18.59 21.62 -3.60
N PRO A 608 17.32 21.71 -4.07
CA PRO A 608 17.00 21.28 -5.43
C PRO A 608 17.71 22.16 -6.47
N ALA A 609 18.29 21.56 -7.51
CA ALA A 609 18.92 22.29 -8.61
C ALA A 609 17.96 23.27 -9.31
N ILE A 610 16.68 22.94 -9.33
CA ILE A 610 15.62 23.79 -9.88
C ILE A 610 15.48 25.13 -9.13
N PHE A 611 15.83 25.16 -7.85
CA PHE A 611 15.84 26.40 -7.07
C PHE A 611 16.98 27.33 -7.50
N GLY A 612 18.18 26.78 -7.76
CA GLY A 612 19.28 27.54 -8.32
C GLY A 612 18.95 28.14 -9.68
N HIS A 613 18.34 27.32 -10.56
CA HIS A 613 17.86 27.79 -11.85
C HIS A 613 16.80 28.89 -11.73
N PHE A 614 15.91 28.77 -10.75
CA PHE A 614 14.95 29.83 -10.44
C PHE A 614 15.64 31.13 -10.03
N LEU A 615 16.63 31.08 -9.14
CA LEU A 615 17.38 32.28 -8.67
C LEU A 615 18.18 32.93 -9.77
N THR A 616 18.78 32.19 -10.68
CA THR A 616 19.51 32.73 -11.82
C THR A 616 18.58 33.39 -12.85
N THR A 617 17.35 32.99 -12.94
CA THR A 617 16.37 33.49 -13.90
C THR A 617 15.59 34.68 -13.34
N LEU A 618 15.26 34.65 -12.04
CA LEU A 618 14.51 35.71 -11.34
C LEU A 618 15.26 36.07 -10.07
N PRO A 619 15.92 37.24 -10.03
CA PRO A 619 16.69 37.71 -8.86
C PRO A 619 15.76 38.26 -7.76
N ALA A 620 14.65 37.57 -7.50
CA ALA A 620 13.70 37.90 -6.45
C ALA A 620 13.34 36.62 -5.65
N ILE A 621 13.39 36.75 -4.32
CA ILE A 621 13.15 35.66 -3.40
C ILE A 621 12.20 36.09 -2.29
N HIS A 622 11.29 35.26 -1.83
CA HIS A 622 10.45 35.62 -0.69
C HIS A 622 11.26 35.71 0.60
N SER A 623 10.81 36.55 1.52
CA SER A 623 11.45 36.77 2.82
C SER A 623 11.63 35.46 3.61
N MET A 624 10.72 34.54 3.45
CA MET A 624 10.80 33.16 3.99
C MET A 624 10.54 32.14 2.90
N ILE A 625 11.35 31.06 2.86
CA ILE A 625 11.19 29.94 1.92
C ILE A 625 11.09 28.64 2.69
N ILE A 626 10.13 27.82 2.30
CA ILE A 626 9.98 26.48 2.81
C ILE A 626 10.00 25.50 1.64
N PHE A 627 11.01 24.62 1.59
CA PHE A 627 11.05 23.49 0.66
C PHE A 627 10.11 22.42 1.18
N VAL A 628 9.00 22.18 0.51
CA VAL A 628 8.01 21.18 0.91
C VAL A 628 8.16 19.93 0.06
N CYS A 629 8.57 18.84 0.70
CA CYS A 629 8.60 17.51 0.10
C CYS A 629 7.42 16.69 0.61
N ILE A 630 6.57 16.19 -0.28
CA ILE A 630 5.48 15.31 0.08
C ILE A 630 5.93 13.87 -0.14
N LYS A 631 6.00 13.12 0.94
CA LYS A 631 6.48 11.75 0.96
C LYS A 631 5.38 10.79 1.38
N TYR A 632 5.21 9.70 0.62
CA TYR A 632 4.40 8.56 1.04
C TYR A 632 5.30 7.53 1.69
N VAL A 633 4.90 7.09 2.87
CA VAL A 633 5.61 6.07 3.65
C VAL A 633 4.83 4.76 3.63
N PRO A 634 5.49 3.60 3.79
CA PRO A 634 4.83 2.30 3.78
C PRO A 634 4.12 2.00 5.10
N VAL A 635 3.26 2.93 5.54
CA VAL A 635 2.38 2.78 6.70
C VAL A 635 0.95 3.11 6.27
N PRO A 636 -0.07 2.53 6.93
CA PRO A 636 -1.46 2.85 6.62
C PRO A 636 -1.77 4.32 6.84
N VAL A 637 -1.51 4.84 8.02
CA VAL A 637 -1.82 6.21 8.45
C VAL A 637 -0.63 6.80 9.18
N VAL A 638 -0.33 8.07 8.92
CA VAL A 638 0.65 8.85 9.70
C VAL A 638 -0.11 9.76 10.65
N PRO A 639 0.15 9.68 11.98
CA PRO A 639 -0.43 10.59 12.95
C PRO A 639 -0.17 12.05 12.59
N GLN A 640 -1.13 12.92 12.87
CA GLN A 640 -0.99 14.34 12.55
C GLN A 640 0.16 15.01 13.29
N SER A 641 0.45 14.53 14.49
CA SER A 641 1.58 14.95 15.32
C SER A 641 2.95 14.65 14.70
N GLU A 642 3.04 13.60 13.88
CA GLU A 642 4.29 13.15 13.24
C GLU A 642 4.34 13.44 11.73
N ARG A 643 3.31 14.13 11.22
CA ARG A 643 3.16 14.36 9.78
C ARG A 643 4.21 15.28 9.20
N PHE A 644 4.63 16.31 9.92
CA PHE A 644 5.55 17.32 9.45
C PHE A 644 6.91 17.20 10.15
N LEU A 645 7.97 17.05 9.37
CA LEU A 645 9.33 17.13 9.83
C LEU A 645 9.98 18.38 9.28
N PHE A 646 10.52 19.19 10.17
CA PHE A 646 11.22 20.42 9.80
C PHE A 646 12.74 20.30 10.00
N ARG A 647 13.47 21.02 9.15
CA ARG A 647 14.92 21.21 9.25
C ARG A 647 15.25 22.60 8.74
N ARG A 648 16.16 23.28 9.40
CA ARG A 648 16.71 24.52 8.89
C ARG A 648 17.78 24.23 7.83
N VAL A 649 17.72 24.92 6.70
CA VAL A 649 18.62 24.66 5.55
C VAL A 649 19.79 25.62 5.55
N CYS A 650 19.60 26.87 5.98
CA CYS A 650 20.58 27.94 6.00
C CYS A 650 20.69 28.58 7.41
N PRO A 651 21.72 29.39 7.69
CA PRO A 651 21.79 30.18 8.90
C PRO A 651 20.53 31.00 9.20
N LYS A 652 20.29 31.37 10.45
CA LYS A 652 19.04 32.02 10.91
C LYS A 652 18.63 33.22 10.06
N SER A 653 19.61 34.01 9.58
CA SER A 653 19.39 35.23 8.79
C SER A 653 18.66 35.01 7.46
N TYR A 654 18.70 33.83 6.90
CA TYR A 654 18.12 33.54 5.57
C TYR A 654 16.67 33.06 5.61
N HIS A 655 16.15 32.59 6.76
CA HIS A 655 14.78 32.04 6.94
C HIS A 655 14.37 30.98 5.89
N ILE A 656 15.30 30.05 5.60
CA ILE A 656 15.05 28.94 4.65
C ILE A 656 14.91 27.64 5.42
N PHE A 657 13.74 27.02 5.29
CA PHE A 657 13.39 25.78 5.97
C PHE A 657 13.08 24.67 4.97
N ARG A 658 13.22 23.46 5.43
CA ARG A 658 12.72 22.28 4.75
C ARG A 658 11.64 21.63 5.59
N CYS A 659 10.54 21.24 4.94
CA CYS A 659 9.46 20.48 5.51
C CYS A 659 9.26 19.20 4.72
N ILE A 660 9.27 18.05 5.39
CA ILE A 660 8.88 16.76 4.83
C ILE A 660 7.50 16.44 5.37
N ALA A 661 6.49 16.52 4.51
CA ALA A 661 5.12 16.14 4.83
C ALA A 661 4.92 14.65 4.51
N ARG A 662 4.78 13.81 5.55
CA ARG A 662 4.64 12.36 5.46
C ARG A 662 3.18 11.96 5.42
N TYR A 663 2.82 11.07 4.53
CA TYR A 663 1.48 10.50 4.39
C TYR A 663 1.55 8.99 4.28
N GLY A 664 0.65 8.30 4.95
CA GLY A 664 0.42 6.88 4.77
C GLY A 664 -0.40 6.62 3.49
N TYR A 665 -0.46 5.38 3.05
CA TYR A 665 -1.20 5.03 1.84
C TYR A 665 -2.74 5.06 2.02
N LYS A 666 -3.24 5.06 3.27
CA LYS A 666 -4.65 5.29 3.61
C LYS A 666 -4.99 6.76 3.83
N ASP A 667 -4.00 7.59 4.13
CA ASP A 667 -4.24 9.00 4.44
C ASP A 667 -5.00 9.70 3.31
N VAL A 668 -6.15 10.25 3.67
CA VAL A 668 -7.01 10.99 2.75
C VAL A 668 -6.66 12.47 2.87
N ARG A 669 -6.13 13.03 1.80
CA ARG A 669 -5.97 14.48 1.70
C ARG A 669 -7.32 15.15 1.51
N LYS A 670 -8.00 15.44 2.59
CA LYS A 670 -9.20 16.29 2.60
C LYS A 670 -8.90 17.71 3.04
N GLU A 671 -7.65 18.00 3.35
CA GLU A 671 -7.25 19.30 3.84
C GLU A 671 -7.38 20.32 2.70
N ASN A 672 -8.16 21.36 2.91
CA ASN A 672 -8.10 22.55 2.08
C ASN A 672 -6.69 23.13 2.17
N HIS A 673 -6.20 23.80 1.13
CA HIS A 673 -4.88 24.42 1.15
C HIS A 673 -4.67 25.32 2.38
N GLN A 674 -5.69 26.09 2.81
CA GLN A 674 -5.66 26.92 4.01
C GLN A 674 -5.41 26.13 5.29
N THR A 675 -6.03 24.96 5.42
CA THR A 675 -5.82 24.07 6.58
C THR A 675 -4.39 23.50 6.57
N PHE A 676 -3.89 23.10 5.39
CA PHE A 676 -2.52 22.60 5.24
C PHE A 676 -1.50 23.70 5.58
N GLU A 677 -1.68 24.92 5.08
CA GLU A 677 -0.81 26.05 5.38
C GLU A 677 -0.81 26.37 6.88
N GLN A 678 -2.00 26.39 7.51
CA GLN A 678 -2.11 26.65 8.95
C GLN A 678 -1.34 25.60 9.76
N LEU A 679 -1.56 24.32 9.47
CA LEU A 679 -0.88 23.21 10.14
C LEU A 679 0.63 23.26 9.92
N LEU A 680 1.05 23.58 8.71
CA LEU A 680 2.46 23.70 8.36
C LEU A 680 3.12 24.83 9.14
N ILE A 681 2.52 26.02 9.20
CA ILE A 681 3.06 27.19 9.91
C ILE A 681 3.01 26.98 11.44
N GLU A 682 1.93 26.38 11.96
CA GLU A 682 1.84 26.02 13.37
C GLU A 682 2.95 25.05 13.78
N SER A 683 3.16 24.02 12.96
CA SER A 683 4.22 23.02 13.18
C SER A 683 5.62 23.64 13.06
N LEU A 684 5.81 24.62 12.15
CA LEU A 684 7.06 25.38 12.07
C LEU A 684 7.30 26.21 13.32
N GLY A 685 6.28 26.87 13.86
CA GLY A 685 6.39 27.60 15.12
C GLY A 685 6.76 26.70 16.30
N LYS A 686 6.22 25.49 16.35
CA LYS A 686 6.60 24.47 17.35
C LYS A 686 8.05 24.02 17.16
N PHE A 687 8.51 23.87 15.92
CA PHE A 687 9.90 23.54 15.60
C PHE A 687 10.87 24.61 16.12
N ILE A 688 10.61 25.89 15.83
CA ILE A 688 11.50 27.00 16.22
C ILE A 688 11.58 27.15 17.74
N ARG A 689 10.46 27.04 18.45
CA ARG A 689 10.46 27.07 19.92
C ARG A 689 11.31 25.95 20.52
N ARG A 690 11.27 24.78 19.95
CA ARG A 690 12.08 23.66 20.40
C ARG A 690 13.55 23.79 20.06
N GLU A 691 13.86 24.27 18.86
CA GLU A 691 15.23 24.57 18.47
C GLU A 691 15.85 25.62 19.43
N ALA A 692 15.08 26.62 19.87
CA ALA A 692 15.50 27.59 20.87
C ALA A 692 15.71 26.95 22.26
N GLN A 693 14.78 26.09 22.68
CA GLN A 693 14.87 25.40 23.96
C GLN A 693 16.05 24.41 24.04
N GLU A 694 16.38 23.74 22.95
CA GLU A 694 17.56 22.86 22.91
C GLU A 694 18.87 23.65 23.04
N ARG A 695 18.96 24.79 22.37
CA ARG A 695 20.15 25.63 22.47
C ARG A 695 20.35 26.21 23.88
N SER A 696 19.27 26.55 24.57
CA SER A 696 19.40 26.99 25.98
C SER A 696 19.93 25.85 26.88
N LEU A 697 19.54 24.61 26.63
CA LEU A 697 20.03 23.45 27.38
C LEU A 697 21.48 23.07 27.03
N GLU A 698 21.94 23.34 25.83
CA GLU A 698 23.32 23.10 25.40
C GLU A 698 24.26 24.16 26.02
N THR A 699 23.80 25.38 26.23
CA THR A 699 24.58 26.49 26.82
C THR A 699 24.76 26.32 28.34
N ASP A 700 23.82 25.72 29.03
CA ASP A 700 23.90 25.51 30.50
C ASP A 700 24.76 24.29 30.90
N GLY A 701 25.26 23.50 29.92
CA GLY A 701 26.09 22.30 30.18
C GLY A 701 27.60 22.48 29.99
N ASP A 702 28.08 23.63 29.52
CA ASP A 702 29.47 23.82 29.05
C ASP A 702 30.38 24.68 29.98
N ASP A 703 30.00 24.83 31.25
CA ASP A 703 30.85 25.64 32.16
C ASP A 703 32.08 24.92 32.75
N ASP A 704 32.38 23.66 32.39
CA ASP A 704 33.46 22.91 33.01
C ASP A 704 34.46 22.17 32.09
N MET A 705 34.71 22.54 30.84
CA MET A 705 35.91 22.02 30.13
C MET A 705 36.27 22.91 28.93
N GLU A 706 37.27 23.77 29.10
CA GLU A 706 38.09 24.33 28.01
C GLU A 706 38.82 23.20 27.28
N SER A 707 38.31 22.79 26.13
CA SER A 707 39.10 22.18 25.08
C SER A 707 38.63 22.73 23.73
N GLU A 708 39.59 23.36 23.08
CA GLU A 708 39.48 23.88 21.70
C GLU A 708 39.25 22.69 20.74
N ASP A 709 38.03 22.24 20.61
CA ASP A 709 37.59 21.38 19.49
C ASP A 709 36.41 22.05 18.79
N GLU A 710 36.56 22.20 17.49
CA GLU A 710 35.63 22.85 16.57
C GLU A 710 34.18 22.48 16.87
N ALA A 711 33.39 23.45 17.28
CA ALA A 711 31.99 23.29 17.63
C ALA A 711 31.14 22.72 16.46
N SER A 712 30.99 21.43 16.47
CA SER A 712 30.02 20.73 15.60
C SER A 712 28.62 20.99 16.15
N SER A 713 28.00 22.08 15.70
CA SER A 713 26.60 22.35 16.05
C SER A 713 25.70 21.32 15.39
N SER A 714 25.11 20.48 16.22
CA SER A 714 24.18 19.45 15.79
C SER A 714 22.91 20.04 15.19
N ARG A 715 22.50 19.54 14.04
CA ARG A 715 21.25 19.93 13.41
C ARG A 715 20.08 19.16 14.02
N VAL A 716 19.07 19.87 14.43
CA VAL A 716 17.93 19.32 15.15
C VAL A 716 16.73 19.19 14.21
N LEU A 717 16.10 18.01 14.23
CA LEU A 717 14.82 17.76 13.61
C LEU A 717 13.77 17.63 14.71
N VAL A 718 12.75 18.47 14.68
CA VAL A 718 11.65 18.43 15.65
C VAL A 718 10.38 17.94 14.98
N ALA A 719 9.79 16.88 15.52
CA ALA A 719 8.46 16.44 15.15
C ALA A 719 7.40 17.24 15.92
N PRO A 720 6.20 17.44 15.38
CA PRO A 720 5.13 18.18 16.04
C PRO A 720 4.66 17.62 17.39
N ASN A 721 4.87 16.32 17.62
CA ASN A 721 4.56 15.65 18.90
C ASN A 721 5.51 16.02 20.04
N GLY A 722 6.49 16.85 19.75
CA GLY A 722 7.45 17.25 20.75
C GLY A 722 8.71 16.41 20.80
N SER A 723 8.87 15.39 20.00
CA SER A 723 10.14 14.66 19.93
C SER A 723 11.14 15.43 19.10
N VAL A 724 12.34 15.52 19.63
CA VAL A 724 13.47 16.25 19.05
C VAL A 724 14.48 15.22 18.56
N TYR A 725 15.03 15.43 17.38
CA TYR A 725 16.02 14.55 16.76
C TYR A 725 17.26 15.37 16.47
N SER A 726 18.37 15.04 17.13
CA SER A 726 19.68 15.64 16.87
C SER A 726 20.37 14.87 15.74
N LEU A 727 20.89 15.61 14.77
CA LEU A 727 21.72 15.07 13.69
C LEU A 727 23.16 15.47 13.98
N ASN A 728 24.04 14.52 14.25
CA ASN A 728 25.48 14.76 14.32
C ASN A 728 26.06 15.04 12.91
N VAL A 729 25.62 16.12 12.29
CA VAL A 729 26.20 16.62 11.06
C VAL A 729 26.85 17.96 11.42
N PRO A 730 28.17 18.17 11.22
CA PRO A 730 28.79 19.45 11.51
C PRO A 730 28.04 20.56 10.79
N LEU A 731 27.65 21.60 11.51
CA LEU A 731 27.24 22.86 10.91
C LEU A 731 28.44 23.36 10.14
N LEU A 732 28.27 23.63 8.86
CA LEU A 732 29.22 24.41 8.13
C LEU A 732 29.46 25.69 8.91
N ALA A 733 30.72 25.95 9.26
CA ALA A 733 31.14 27.10 10.03
C ALA A 733 30.40 28.38 9.61
N ASP A 734 29.97 29.16 10.56
CA ASP A 734 29.41 30.47 10.34
C ASP A 734 30.42 31.34 9.57
N PHE A 735 30.35 31.23 8.24
CA PHE A 735 30.98 32.24 7.43
C PHE A 735 30.14 33.50 7.59
N ASN A 736 30.58 34.36 8.50
CA ASN A 736 30.19 35.77 8.49
C ASN A 736 30.47 36.30 7.10
N CYS A 737 29.42 36.53 6.31
CA CYS A 737 29.53 37.51 5.23
C CYS A 737 29.84 38.85 5.90
N SER A 738 31.12 39.14 6.04
CA SER A 738 31.61 40.41 6.48
C SER A 738 31.11 41.45 5.47
N ASP A 739 30.17 42.27 5.88
CA ASP A 739 29.76 43.47 5.18
C ASP A 739 31.04 44.30 4.92
N ARG A 740 31.55 44.21 3.70
CA ARG A 740 32.41 45.23 3.18
C ARG A 740 31.52 46.41 2.77
N THR A 741 30.99 47.10 3.72
CA THR A 741 30.57 48.47 3.57
C THR A 741 31.80 49.34 3.78
N PHE A 742 32.15 50.07 2.76
CA PHE A 742 32.99 51.23 2.87
C PHE A 742 32.49 52.13 3.98
N SER A 743 33.30 52.43 4.97
CA SER A 743 33.16 53.63 5.78
C SER A 743 34.52 54.08 6.28
N GLU A 744 34.74 55.23 5.94
CA GLU A 744 35.83 56.04 6.43
C GLU A 744 35.76 56.32 7.94
N VAL A 745 36.96 56.30 8.52
CA VAL A 745 37.49 57.24 9.49
C VAL A 745 36.67 57.51 10.77
N GLY A 746 37.29 57.19 11.89
CA GLY A 746 37.31 58.17 12.97
C GLY A 746 36.96 57.66 14.38
N THR A 747 37.97 57.68 15.18
CA THR A 747 38.06 58.00 16.63
C THR A 747 37.78 56.85 17.62
N SER A 748 38.90 56.51 18.21
CA SER A 748 39.07 55.79 19.48
C SER A 748 38.23 56.38 20.62
N THR A 749 37.51 55.48 21.29
CA THR A 749 37.12 55.67 22.71
C THR A 749 37.15 54.31 23.43
N GLU A 750 38.01 54.27 24.45
CA GLU A 750 38.13 53.23 25.42
C GLU A 750 36.75 52.93 26.08
N VAL A 751 36.30 51.72 26.06
CA VAL A 751 35.21 51.25 26.92
C VAL A 751 35.71 50.08 27.74
N ARG A 752 35.62 50.25 29.04
CA ARG A 752 35.93 49.26 30.10
C ARG A 752 35.16 47.97 29.93
N PRO A 753 35.68 46.83 30.36
CA PRO A 753 34.96 45.59 30.35
C PRO A 753 33.85 45.60 31.41
N VAL A 754 32.62 45.42 30.97
CA VAL A 754 31.48 45.14 31.81
C VAL A 754 31.35 43.62 31.92
N HIS A 755 31.22 43.12 33.16
CA HIS A 755 30.97 41.72 33.46
C HIS A 755 29.77 41.18 32.65
N VAL A 756 30.05 40.16 31.85
CA VAL A 756 29.05 39.43 31.08
C VAL A 756 28.69 38.20 31.89
N SER A 757 27.66 38.25 32.69
CA SER A 757 27.12 37.09 33.35
C SER A 757 25.56 37.05 33.50
N ASP A 758 24.82 38.08 33.03
CA ASP A 758 23.35 38.09 33.18
C ASP A 758 22.59 38.42 31.88
N LEU A 759 23.23 38.38 30.70
CA LEU A 759 22.66 38.84 29.43
C LEU A 759 22.18 37.71 28.50
N SER A 760 22.48 36.42 28.80
CA SER A 760 22.29 35.35 27.82
C SER A 760 20.86 34.82 27.70
N VAL A 761 20.06 34.82 28.73
CA VAL A 761 18.70 34.27 28.74
C VAL A 761 17.68 35.21 28.09
N SER A 762 17.83 36.54 28.33
CA SER A 762 16.91 37.54 27.74
C SER A 762 17.10 37.72 26.23
N ASP A 763 18.33 37.54 25.72
CA ASP A 763 18.64 37.71 24.30
C ASP A 763 18.11 36.53 23.46
N THR A 764 18.12 35.31 24.01
CA THR A 764 17.56 34.13 23.35
C THR A 764 16.03 34.17 23.28
N GLU A 765 15.34 34.62 24.31
CA GLU A 765 13.90 34.82 24.30
C GLU A 765 13.47 35.93 23.34
N GLN A 766 14.16 37.05 23.33
CA GLN A 766 13.90 38.15 22.40
C GLN A 766 14.12 37.73 20.94
N SER A 767 15.18 36.95 20.65
CA SER A 767 15.45 36.44 19.31
C SER A 767 14.38 35.46 18.85
N LEU A 768 13.85 34.63 19.76
CA LEU A 768 12.75 33.69 19.51
C LEU A 768 11.45 34.43 19.19
N GLU A 769 11.08 35.43 20.01
CA GLU A 769 9.88 36.23 19.79
C GLU A 769 9.95 37.02 18.47
N TRP A 770 11.11 37.53 18.14
CA TRP A 770 11.34 38.23 16.88
C TRP A 770 11.13 37.26 15.69
N GLU A 771 11.70 36.06 15.73
CA GLU A 771 11.53 35.06 14.67
C GLU A 771 10.09 34.62 14.52
N LEU A 772 9.38 34.40 15.62
CA LEU A 772 7.96 34.05 15.61
C LEU A 772 7.07 35.19 15.09
N SER A 773 7.40 36.43 15.43
CA SER A 773 6.70 37.62 14.92
C SER A 773 6.95 37.80 13.42
N PHE A 774 8.17 37.54 12.97
CA PHE A 774 8.56 37.57 11.56
C PHE A 774 7.75 36.55 10.74
N ILE A 775 7.61 35.33 11.24
CA ILE A 775 6.80 34.28 10.57
C ILE A 775 5.35 34.71 10.47
N ARG A 776 4.79 35.31 11.53
CA ARG A 776 3.41 35.79 11.55
C ARG A 776 3.22 36.91 10.51
N LYS A 777 4.14 37.87 10.47
CA LYS A 777 4.13 39.00 9.51
C LYS A 777 4.29 38.47 8.06
N ALA A 778 5.18 37.49 7.84
CA ALA A 778 5.37 36.89 6.53
C ALA A 778 4.10 36.16 6.07
N LYS A 779 3.38 35.47 6.98
CA LYS A 779 2.09 34.83 6.68
C LYS A 779 1.02 35.85 6.28
N GLU A 780 0.94 36.98 6.97
CA GLU A 780 -0.02 38.07 6.70
C GLU A 780 0.25 38.73 5.33
N SER A 781 1.52 38.79 4.90
CA SER A 781 1.90 39.28 3.58
C SER A 781 1.54 38.34 2.42
N GLY A 782 1.12 37.09 2.71
CA GLY A 782 0.64 36.14 1.75
C GLY A 782 1.58 34.98 1.48
N VAL A 783 1.02 33.91 0.88
CA VAL A 783 1.73 32.69 0.53
C VAL A 783 1.76 32.51 -0.97
N VAL A 784 2.92 32.25 -1.53
CA VAL A 784 3.14 31.97 -2.95
C VAL A 784 3.63 30.53 -3.10
N TYR A 785 3.07 29.84 -4.06
CA TYR A 785 3.38 28.46 -4.35
C TYR A 785 4.34 28.37 -5.52
N LEU A 786 5.52 27.85 -5.28
CA LEU A 786 6.54 27.56 -6.28
C LEU A 786 6.52 26.07 -6.59
N LEU A 787 6.19 25.72 -7.83
CA LEU A 787 6.09 24.34 -8.27
C LEU A 787 7.33 23.95 -9.05
N GLY A 788 8.23 23.20 -8.42
CA GLY A 788 9.40 22.63 -9.07
C GLY A 788 9.05 21.34 -9.83
N HIS A 789 9.20 21.36 -11.17
CA HIS A 789 8.93 20.20 -12.00
C HIS A 789 10.17 19.72 -12.72
N GLY A 790 10.64 18.51 -12.40
CA GLY A 790 11.76 17.85 -13.07
C GLY A 790 11.27 16.80 -14.06
N ASP A 791 11.63 16.93 -15.33
CA ASP A 791 11.47 15.92 -16.36
C ASP A 791 12.82 15.26 -16.67
N ILE A 792 12.78 14.01 -17.14
CA ILE A 792 13.99 13.29 -17.54
C ILE A 792 14.02 13.00 -19.03
N ARG A 793 15.21 13.07 -19.61
CA ARG A 793 15.50 12.63 -20.98
C ARG A 793 16.77 11.79 -21.00
N ALA A 794 16.78 10.75 -21.83
CA ALA A 794 17.95 9.92 -22.00
C ALA A 794 19.04 10.69 -22.76
N ARG A 795 20.31 10.56 -22.31
CA ARG A 795 21.48 11.13 -22.98
C ARG A 795 21.62 10.62 -24.43
N LYS A 796 22.27 11.41 -25.29
CA LYS A 796 22.49 11.02 -26.70
C LYS A 796 23.26 9.72 -26.83
N ASP A 797 24.17 9.43 -25.92
CA ASP A 797 25.03 8.24 -25.93
C ASP A 797 24.41 7.01 -25.28
N SER A 798 23.18 7.12 -24.74
CA SER A 798 22.47 6.00 -24.11
C SER A 798 22.00 4.98 -25.11
N TRP A 799 21.91 3.72 -24.69
CA TRP A 799 21.46 2.60 -25.51
C TRP A 799 20.02 2.79 -26.03
N PHE A 800 19.74 2.27 -27.24
CA PHE A 800 18.46 2.48 -27.93
C PHE A 800 17.24 2.14 -27.07
N ILE A 801 17.25 1.00 -26.36
CA ILE A 801 16.12 0.59 -25.49
C ILE A 801 15.91 1.59 -24.35
N LYS A 802 16.99 2.10 -23.72
CA LYS A 802 16.88 3.12 -22.68
C LYS A 802 16.22 4.40 -23.20
N LYS A 803 16.61 4.82 -24.43
CA LYS A 803 16.00 5.98 -25.09
C LYS A 803 14.51 5.76 -25.36
N LEU A 804 14.15 4.57 -25.87
CA LEU A 804 12.76 4.21 -26.14
C LEU A 804 11.93 4.23 -24.87
N VAL A 805 12.41 3.57 -23.80
CA VAL A 805 11.71 3.48 -22.52
C VAL A 805 11.54 4.84 -21.87
N ILE A 806 12.58 5.67 -21.82
CA ILE A 806 12.53 6.96 -21.09
C ILE A 806 11.85 8.04 -21.93
N ASN A 807 12.28 8.23 -23.20
CA ASN A 807 11.83 9.37 -23.98
C ASN A 807 10.40 9.20 -24.53
N TYR A 808 9.94 7.94 -24.72
CA TYR A 808 8.60 7.68 -25.25
C TYR A 808 7.67 7.11 -24.19
N PHE A 809 7.94 5.92 -23.65
CA PHE A 809 7.00 5.27 -22.74
C PHE A 809 6.87 5.99 -21.39
N TYR A 810 7.98 6.25 -20.70
CA TYR A 810 7.95 6.95 -19.42
C TYR A 810 7.45 8.39 -19.59
N ALA A 811 7.93 9.10 -20.60
CA ALA A 811 7.49 10.47 -20.90
C ALA A 811 5.98 10.51 -21.21
N PHE A 812 5.45 9.53 -21.97
CA PHE A 812 4.02 9.40 -22.22
C PHE A 812 3.24 9.19 -20.93
N LEU A 813 3.64 8.23 -20.08
CA LEU A 813 3.00 7.98 -18.80
C LEU A 813 3.06 9.22 -17.91
N ARG A 814 4.22 9.87 -17.83
CA ARG A 814 4.42 11.09 -17.02
C ARG A 814 3.55 12.26 -17.47
N LYS A 815 3.40 12.43 -18.79
CA LYS A 815 2.57 13.49 -19.38
C LYS A 815 1.08 13.29 -19.11
N ASN A 816 0.62 12.04 -19.09
CA ASN A 816 -0.78 11.69 -18.88
C ASN A 816 -1.14 11.42 -17.40
N CYS A 817 -0.16 11.33 -16.49
CA CYS A 817 -0.43 11.16 -15.07
C CYS A 817 -0.63 12.51 -14.37
N ARG A 818 -1.37 12.50 -13.26
CA ARG A 818 -1.46 13.67 -12.39
C ARG A 818 -0.13 13.98 -11.74
N ARG A 819 0.24 15.25 -11.73
CA ARG A 819 1.39 15.72 -10.97
C ARG A 819 1.11 15.53 -9.47
N GLY A 820 2.10 15.09 -8.69
CA GLY A 820 1.93 14.81 -7.25
C GLY A 820 1.34 15.99 -6.46
N ILE A 821 1.59 17.18 -6.92
CA ILE A 821 1.18 18.45 -6.35
C ILE A 821 -0.23 18.89 -6.81
N ALA A 822 -0.72 18.41 -7.94
CA ALA A 822 -2.09 18.68 -8.40
C ALA A 822 -3.19 18.13 -7.47
N ASN A 823 -2.82 17.31 -6.50
CA ASN A 823 -3.71 16.86 -5.42
C ASN A 823 -3.81 17.88 -4.26
N LEU A 824 -2.90 18.85 -4.20
CA LEU A 824 -3.07 20.01 -3.36
C LEU A 824 -4.01 20.96 -4.10
N SER A 825 -5.09 21.37 -3.46
CA SER A 825 -6.03 22.36 -4.00
C SER A 825 -5.36 23.76 -4.00
N VAL A 826 -4.21 23.89 -4.65
CA VAL A 826 -3.43 25.14 -4.68
C VAL A 826 -4.19 26.18 -5.50
N PRO A 827 -4.41 27.39 -4.98
CA PRO A 827 -5.05 28.45 -5.74
C PRO A 827 -4.19 28.82 -6.95
N HIS A 828 -4.82 28.86 -8.13
CA HIS A 828 -4.13 29.17 -9.38
C HIS A 828 -3.59 30.59 -9.46
N THR A 829 -4.12 31.50 -8.65
CA THR A 829 -3.74 32.90 -8.62
C THR A 829 -2.33 33.14 -8.08
N ASN A 830 -1.86 32.30 -7.15
CA ASN A 830 -0.58 32.43 -6.46
C ASN A 830 0.42 31.32 -6.82
N LEU A 831 0.25 30.69 -8.00
CA LEU A 831 1.04 29.56 -8.43
C LEU A 831 2.07 29.97 -9.49
N MET A 832 3.35 29.78 -9.17
CA MET A 832 4.47 29.87 -10.10
C MET A 832 5.01 28.49 -10.40
N GLN A 833 5.21 28.15 -11.66
CA GLN A 833 5.71 26.83 -12.08
C GLN A 833 7.07 26.98 -12.75
N VAL A 834 8.05 26.26 -12.22
CA VAL A 834 9.40 26.15 -12.77
C VAL A 834 9.63 24.72 -13.23
N SER A 835 10.10 24.52 -14.45
CA SER A 835 10.38 23.20 -14.99
C SER A 835 11.82 23.08 -15.47
N MET A 836 12.45 21.95 -15.18
CA MET A 836 13.81 21.62 -15.57
C MET A 836 13.87 20.22 -16.18
N THR A 837 14.70 20.01 -17.18
CA THR A 837 14.90 18.69 -17.80
C THR A 837 16.27 18.13 -17.44
N TYR A 838 16.28 16.98 -16.80
CA TYR A 838 17.50 16.27 -16.41
C TYR A 838 17.90 15.29 -17.51
N MET A 839 19.19 15.26 -17.86
CA MET A 839 19.74 14.32 -18.84
C MET A 839 20.30 13.08 -18.11
N VAL A 840 19.71 11.90 -18.44
CA VAL A 840 19.95 10.64 -17.72
C VAL A 840 20.72 9.62 -18.57
#